data_a739490f6cc64f099d33adca52c0dcab
#
_entry.id   a739490f6cc64f099d33adca52c0dcab
#
_cell.length_a   1.000
_cell.length_b   1.000
_cell.length_c   1.000
_cell.angle_alpha   90.00
_cell.angle_beta   90.00
_cell.angle_gamma   90.00
#
_symmetry.space_group_name_H-M   'P 1'
#
loop_
_entity.id
_entity.type
_entity.pdbx_description
1 polymer ?
#
loop_
_entity_poly.entity_id
_entity_poly.type
_entity_poly.pdbx_seq_one_letter_code
_entity_poly.pdbx_strand_id
1 'polypeptide(L)'
;MKSQISPLVRLSVSIVSFLFVLACSDKKPSQSAILGLVGTDQLAQSNGLDSELNSGSGLSRSVAPSLGSSPYLVGVGISDITGPAAEVGMMGFAETAQKTEGIYMRLWSRAYIIGDASKRVVFVSADLGMIFQSIKQAVSKKIATDGELAPYYSEANVLLSATHTHSGPGGYSHYFLYNATTAGFIKENFDVIVNGIYQSIKLAHQNLVPGNVYINQGELTDASKNRSVEAYDKNPASERNFYSSNVDQTMTLLKLVASDGRELGMVNWFAVHPTNVGPSNKLIGGDNKGLASYLFEKTKGTNYSANQTFVAAFAQSNAGDVTPNLWGPADGVNDYSRQNIIADKQYQKAVSLYQSANTQLTGSVDFRHTFVNFSNLYVSSVGTTTCPAGMGASFSAGSVEDNAVSVDFFDEGTTVDSLDWNTNTADAFKASFLGGALGVLWPTSVSESYKLCHAEKPVLIPTGVASFDGNPWTPPVIPIQIIKIGNLSILAIPAEVSTMAGRRIRSLVKNIMQNEYTVISALANSYTSYLTTREEYSSQQYEGASTQFGPHTLKAYEQEFGKLASALRNGVSVPNGPTPADLTNNQATFQTGVVFDDVPLFKSFGNVITQPSPSYASGSKVTAVFWGAHPKNNMLIGSSFVDIERQNGSTWTVVARDNDPSTTYRWQRDGIAYSKITTSWDSTAYPKGTYRIRHRGHWKSGWTGAITAYQGVTNNFTIQ
;
A
#
# COMPACT_ATOMS: atom_id res chain seq x y z
N MET A 1 41.38 17.78 -1.54
CA MET A 1 40.44 18.09 -2.62
C MET A 1 39.61 16.80 -2.89
N LYS A 2 38.51 16.60 -2.21
CA LYS A 2 37.54 15.54 -2.50
C LYS A 2 36.50 16.20 -3.42
N SER A 3 36.46 15.83 -4.70
CA SER A 3 35.43 16.29 -5.61
C SER A 3 34.08 15.68 -5.14
N GLN A 4 33.19 16.52 -4.67
CA GLN A 4 31.80 16.16 -4.52
C GLN A 4 31.20 16.03 -5.92
N ILE A 5 30.87 14.78 -6.30
CA ILE A 5 30.09 14.54 -7.51
C ILE A 5 28.65 14.88 -7.12
N SER A 6 28.08 15.86 -7.85
CA SER A 6 26.69 16.33 -7.66
C SER A 6 25.68 15.17 -7.70
N PRO A 7 24.63 15.22 -6.89
CA PRO A 7 23.53 14.23 -6.94
C PRO A 7 22.91 14.06 -8.33
N LEU A 8 22.87 15.09 -9.13
CA LEU A 8 22.45 15.09 -10.54
C LEU A 8 23.21 14.08 -11.41
N VAL A 9 24.51 13.90 -11.18
CA VAL A 9 25.32 12.94 -11.95
C VAL A 9 24.96 11.49 -11.58
N ARG A 10 24.57 11.23 -10.34
CA ARG A 10 24.14 9.87 -9.90
C ARG A 10 22.76 9.51 -10.44
N LEU A 11 21.82 10.45 -10.46
CA LEU A 11 20.49 10.24 -11.05
C LEU A 11 20.59 10.01 -12.56
N SER A 12 21.43 10.79 -13.26
CA SER A 12 21.68 10.66 -14.70
C SER A 12 22.18 9.27 -15.11
N VAL A 13 23.08 8.66 -14.32
CA VAL A 13 23.65 7.34 -14.64
C VAL A 13 22.63 6.22 -14.51
N SER A 14 21.75 6.26 -13.51
CA SER A 14 20.71 5.23 -13.30
C SER A 14 19.62 5.29 -14.37
N ILE A 15 19.28 6.49 -14.85
CA ILE A 15 18.27 6.69 -15.89
C ILE A 15 18.85 6.43 -17.30
N VAL A 16 20.16 6.69 -17.54
CA VAL A 16 20.85 6.32 -18.79
C VAL A 16 20.77 4.82 -19.04
N SER A 17 20.95 4.00 -17.99
CA SER A 17 20.82 2.54 -18.14
C SER A 17 19.41 2.10 -18.52
N PHE A 18 18.40 2.81 -18.02
CA PHE A 18 16.99 2.56 -18.34
C PHE A 18 16.63 2.90 -19.80
N LEU A 19 17.22 3.94 -20.34
CA LEU A 19 16.91 4.47 -21.68
C LEU A 19 17.76 3.90 -22.80
N PHE A 20 18.96 3.43 -22.51
CA PHE A 20 19.74 2.70 -23.50
C PHE A 20 19.03 1.42 -23.98
N VAL A 21 18.24 0.81 -23.09
CA VAL A 21 17.36 -0.32 -23.43
C VAL A 21 16.18 0.11 -24.32
N LEU A 22 15.66 1.34 -24.16
CA LEU A 22 14.58 1.86 -24.98
C LEU A 22 15.06 2.42 -26.34
N ALA A 23 16.24 3.06 -26.38
CA ALA A 23 16.79 3.66 -27.59
C ALA A 23 17.39 2.65 -28.57
N CYS A 24 17.74 1.44 -28.14
CA CYS A 24 18.22 0.37 -29.01
C CYS A 24 17.10 -0.42 -29.72
N SER A 25 15.83 -0.08 -29.50
CA SER A 25 14.69 -0.75 -30.13
C SER A 25 14.05 0.09 -31.24
N ASP A 26 14.82 0.55 -32.23
CA ASP A 26 14.30 1.17 -33.44
C ASP A 26 13.59 0.20 -34.41
N LYS A 27 13.27 -0.99 -33.94
CA LYS A 27 12.36 -1.93 -34.65
C LYS A 27 11.35 -2.46 -33.62
N LYS A 28 10.07 -2.22 -33.88
CA LYS A 28 9.00 -2.96 -33.20
C LYS A 28 9.38 -4.45 -33.23
N PRO A 29 9.61 -5.10 -32.10
CA PRO A 29 9.80 -6.55 -32.13
C PRO A 29 8.46 -7.16 -32.56
N SER A 30 8.49 -7.92 -33.66
CA SER A 30 7.38 -8.83 -33.96
C SER A 30 7.24 -9.80 -32.77
N GLN A 31 6.02 -10.16 -32.40
CA GLN A 31 5.75 -11.08 -31.28
C GLN A 31 6.55 -12.40 -31.34
N SER A 32 7.08 -12.76 -32.50
CA SER A 32 7.91 -13.95 -32.70
C SER A 32 9.39 -13.79 -32.28
N ALA A 33 9.92 -12.59 -32.10
CA ALA A 33 11.31 -12.39 -31.70
C ALA A 33 11.52 -12.40 -30.17
N ILE A 34 10.47 -12.17 -29.39
CA ILE A 34 10.50 -12.25 -27.91
C ILE A 34 10.34 -13.71 -27.42
N LEU A 35 9.66 -14.54 -28.21
CA LEU A 35 9.47 -15.97 -27.89
C LEU A 35 10.73 -16.84 -28.09
N GLY A 36 11.76 -16.32 -28.74
CA GLY A 36 13.01 -17.04 -28.99
C GLY A 36 14.07 -16.97 -27.88
N LEU A 37 13.85 -16.13 -26.84
CA LEU A 37 14.77 -15.96 -25.70
C LEU A 37 14.21 -16.43 -24.36
N VAL A 38 12.94 -16.82 -24.32
CA VAL A 38 12.34 -17.49 -23.16
C VAL A 38 12.10 -18.94 -23.56
N GLY A 39 12.99 -19.83 -23.13
CA GLY A 39 12.80 -21.25 -23.28
C GLY A 39 11.42 -21.65 -22.77
N THR A 40 10.64 -22.23 -23.66
CA THR A 40 9.39 -22.88 -23.32
C THR A 40 9.71 -24.11 -22.47
N ASP A 41 9.80 -23.90 -21.15
CA ASP A 41 9.60 -25.00 -20.19
C ASP A 41 9.59 -24.41 -18.78
N GLN A 42 8.51 -24.60 -18.12
CA GLN A 42 8.23 -24.50 -16.68
C GLN A 42 6.85 -23.88 -16.35
N LEU A 43 5.82 -24.35 -17.06
CA LEU A 43 4.45 -24.29 -16.54
C LEU A 43 4.06 -25.60 -15.79
N ALA A 44 5.03 -26.28 -15.24
CA ALA A 44 4.77 -27.52 -14.51
C ALA A 44 5.69 -27.63 -13.30
N GLN A 45 5.39 -26.90 -12.21
CA GLN A 45 5.80 -27.28 -10.86
C GLN A 45 5.42 -26.24 -9.78
N SER A 46 4.22 -25.67 -9.84
CA SER A 46 3.57 -25.09 -8.65
C SER A 46 2.57 -26.07 -8.00
N ASN A 47 2.55 -27.32 -8.41
CA ASN A 47 1.59 -28.33 -7.94
C ASN A 47 2.10 -29.19 -6.77
N GLY A 48 3.06 -28.71 -5.99
CA GLY A 48 3.60 -29.44 -4.84
C GLY A 48 2.92 -29.17 -3.50
N LEU A 49 1.91 -28.29 -3.44
CA LEU A 49 1.17 -28.00 -2.19
C LEU A 49 -0.29 -28.45 -2.22
N ASP A 50 -0.81 -28.88 -3.38
CA ASP A 50 -2.21 -29.32 -3.49
C ASP A 50 -2.42 -30.84 -3.29
N SER A 51 -1.36 -31.63 -3.09
CA SER A 51 -1.49 -33.10 -3.02
C SER A 51 -1.61 -33.71 -1.62
N GLU A 52 -1.48 -32.92 -0.55
CA GLU A 52 -1.67 -33.43 0.83
C GLU A 52 -2.99 -33.03 1.50
N LEU A 53 -3.85 -32.24 0.82
CA LEU A 53 -5.17 -31.85 1.38
C LEU A 53 -6.36 -32.59 0.74
N ASN A 54 -6.14 -33.60 -0.11
CA ASN A 54 -7.21 -34.29 -0.81
C ASN A 54 -7.26 -35.79 -0.50
N SER A 55 -7.35 -36.13 0.80
CA SER A 55 -7.78 -37.47 1.20
C SER A 55 -8.72 -37.36 2.42
N GLY A 56 -10.03 -37.28 2.14
CA GLY A 56 -11.00 -37.58 3.15
C GLY A 56 -12.15 -36.57 3.28
N SER A 57 -13.28 -37.01 2.80
CA SER A 57 -14.66 -36.58 3.09
C SER A 57 -15.31 -35.60 2.10
N GLY A 58 -16.45 -36.05 1.63
CA GLY A 58 -17.30 -35.36 0.66
C GLY A 58 -17.57 -33.91 1.03
N LEU A 59 -17.51 -33.04 0.00
CA LEU A 59 -17.91 -31.66 0.05
C LEU A 59 -19.38 -31.53 0.49
N SER A 60 -19.63 -31.46 1.79
CA SER A 60 -20.85 -30.88 2.28
C SER A 60 -20.80 -29.40 1.94
N ARG A 61 -21.70 -28.93 1.08
CA ARG A 61 -21.98 -27.50 0.93
C ARG A 61 -22.14 -26.93 2.35
N SER A 62 -21.19 -26.11 2.80
CA SER A 62 -21.35 -25.44 4.09
C SER A 62 -22.57 -24.54 3.98
N VAL A 63 -23.62 -24.89 4.70
CA VAL A 63 -24.79 -24.02 4.85
C VAL A 63 -24.29 -22.74 5.49
N ALA A 64 -24.59 -21.58 4.86
CA ALA A 64 -24.23 -20.29 5.43
C ALA A 64 -24.69 -20.22 6.90
N PRO A 65 -23.84 -19.78 7.85
CA PRO A 65 -24.23 -19.72 9.25
C PRO A 65 -25.48 -18.87 9.44
N SER A 66 -26.42 -19.36 10.30
CA SER A 66 -27.63 -18.63 10.66
C SER A 66 -27.27 -17.45 11.58
N LEU A 67 -27.94 -16.29 11.42
CA LEU A 67 -27.75 -15.11 12.29
C LEU A 67 -28.13 -15.38 13.75
N GLY A 68 -29.03 -16.33 14.02
CA GLY A 68 -29.61 -16.49 15.36
C GLY A 68 -30.28 -15.19 15.83
N SER A 69 -29.99 -14.74 17.06
CA SER A 69 -30.43 -13.45 17.59
C SER A 69 -29.47 -12.28 17.30
N SER A 70 -28.35 -12.51 16.62
CA SER A 70 -27.34 -11.49 16.33
C SER A 70 -27.77 -10.63 15.13
N PRO A 71 -27.42 -9.32 15.12
CA PRO A 71 -27.76 -8.45 14.02
C PRO A 71 -26.94 -8.75 12.76
N TYR A 72 -25.74 -9.34 12.91
CA TYR A 72 -24.81 -9.56 11.80
C TYR A 72 -24.17 -10.96 11.82
N LEU A 73 -23.71 -11.37 10.63
CA LEU A 73 -22.59 -12.30 10.46
C LEU A 73 -21.31 -11.50 10.41
N VAL A 74 -20.30 -11.89 11.17
CA VAL A 74 -19.00 -11.24 11.22
C VAL A 74 -17.88 -12.24 11.03
N GLY A 75 -16.87 -11.88 10.24
CA GLY A 75 -15.71 -12.72 10.00
C GLY A 75 -14.46 -11.89 9.72
N VAL A 76 -13.30 -12.40 10.13
CA VAL A 76 -12.02 -11.75 9.92
C VAL A 76 -11.00 -12.73 9.35
N GLY A 77 -10.05 -12.21 8.56
CA GLY A 77 -8.97 -12.99 7.98
C GLY A 77 -7.73 -12.13 7.75
N ILE A 78 -6.56 -12.75 7.85
CA ILE A 78 -5.27 -12.10 7.65
C ILE A 78 -4.39 -12.97 6.76
N SER A 79 -3.61 -12.35 5.86
CA SER A 79 -2.67 -13.05 4.99
C SER A 79 -1.47 -12.18 4.63
N ASP A 80 -0.32 -12.83 4.43
CA ASP A 80 0.96 -12.20 4.08
C ASP A 80 0.95 -11.68 2.63
N ILE A 81 1.37 -10.40 2.45
CA ILE A 81 1.51 -9.73 1.15
C ILE A 81 2.90 -9.09 0.98
N THR A 82 3.92 -9.59 1.65
CA THR A 82 5.21 -8.92 1.81
C THR A 82 5.97 -8.68 0.50
N GLY A 83 5.84 -9.58 -0.48
CA GLY A 83 6.51 -9.42 -1.77
C GLY A 83 8.04 -9.59 -1.74
N PRO A 84 8.74 -9.19 -2.82
CA PRO A 84 10.17 -9.42 -2.99
C PRO A 84 11.03 -8.56 -2.05
N ALA A 85 11.86 -9.20 -1.23
CA ALA A 85 12.71 -8.54 -0.23
C ALA A 85 14.08 -8.09 -0.77
N ALA A 86 14.29 -8.08 -2.10
CA ALA A 86 15.55 -7.62 -2.69
C ALA A 86 15.36 -7.04 -4.11
N GLU A 87 16.12 -5.98 -4.41
CA GLU A 87 16.31 -5.38 -5.74
C GLU A 87 15.03 -4.88 -6.42
N VAL A 88 13.93 -4.64 -5.71
CA VAL A 88 12.70 -4.06 -6.26
C VAL A 88 12.54 -2.62 -5.74
N GLY A 89 12.26 -1.67 -6.65
CA GLY A 89 11.96 -0.30 -6.28
C GLY A 89 10.77 -0.23 -5.33
N MET A 90 10.89 0.55 -4.26
CA MET A 90 9.78 0.74 -3.32
C MET A 90 8.76 1.75 -3.85
N MET A 91 7.50 1.61 -3.42
CA MET A 91 6.40 2.49 -3.79
C MET A 91 6.23 3.59 -2.72
N GLY A 92 5.95 4.82 -3.18
CA GLY A 92 5.54 5.95 -2.34
C GLY A 92 6.35 7.21 -2.63
N PHE A 93 7.65 7.23 -2.34
CA PHE A 93 8.50 8.42 -2.53
C PHE A 93 8.95 8.67 -3.98
N ALA A 94 8.70 7.76 -4.90
CA ALA A 94 9.24 7.81 -6.27
C ALA A 94 10.78 7.86 -6.35
N GLU A 95 11.51 7.46 -5.30
CA GLU A 95 12.97 7.43 -5.22
C GLU A 95 13.51 6.15 -5.86
N THR A 96 14.22 6.31 -6.99
CA THR A 96 14.75 5.17 -7.76
C THR A 96 15.87 4.40 -7.04
N ALA A 97 16.56 5.04 -6.09
CA ALA A 97 17.59 4.42 -5.27
C ALA A 97 17.00 3.62 -4.08
N GLN A 98 15.71 3.84 -3.75
CA GLN A 98 15.01 3.13 -2.69
C GLN A 98 14.56 1.76 -3.20
N LYS A 99 15.46 0.78 -3.15
CA LYS A 99 15.20 -0.61 -3.52
C LYS A 99 15.21 -1.51 -2.30
N THR A 100 14.37 -2.53 -2.31
CA THR A 100 14.31 -3.50 -1.20
C THR A 100 15.66 -4.20 -1.00
N GLU A 101 16.13 -4.26 0.26
CA GLU A 101 17.32 -4.98 0.70
C GLU A 101 17.05 -5.84 1.95
N GLY A 102 15.78 -6.16 2.24
CA GLY A 102 15.42 -6.97 3.40
C GLY A 102 14.06 -6.64 3.97
N ILE A 103 13.82 -7.13 5.19
CA ILE A 103 12.55 -7.02 5.92
C ILE A 103 12.84 -6.51 7.33
N TYR A 104 12.14 -5.43 7.73
CA TYR A 104 12.01 -4.97 9.12
C TYR A 104 10.77 -5.58 9.77
N MET A 105 9.66 -5.61 9.02
CA MET A 105 8.42 -6.31 9.37
C MET A 105 7.68 -6.72 8.11
N ARG A 106 6.93 -7.84 8.17
CA ARG A 106 6.11 -8.28 7.05
C ARG A 106 4.90 -7.38 6.83
N LEU A 107 4.39 -7.40 5.60
CA LEU A 107 3.20 -6.66 5.17
C LEU A 107 1.99 -7.60 5.13
N TRP A 108 0.84 -7.12 5.57
CA TRP A 108 -0.34 -7.95 5.76
C TRP A 108 -1.57 -7.37 5.07
N SER A 109 -2.41 -8.26 4.55
CA SER A 109 -3.79 -7.97 4.15
C SER A 109 -4.72 -8.42 5.26
N ARG A 110 -5.55 -7.50 5.76
CA ARG A 110 -6.51 -7.72 6.85
C ARG A 110 -7.91 -7.50 6.34
N ALA A 111 -8.71 -8.56 6.27
CA ALA A 111 -10.06 -8.57 5.73
C ALA A 111 -11.12 -8.70 6.83
N TYR A 112 -12.21 -7.96 6.66
CA TYR A 112 -13.37 -7.95 7.53
C TYR A 112 -14.63 -8.15 6.70
N ILE A 113 -15.46 -9.10 7.07
CA ILE A 113 -16.77 -9.34 6.45
C ILE A 113 -17.84 -9.05 7.46
N ILE A 114 -18.82 -8.22 7.07
CA ILE A 114 -20.01 -7.93 7.84
C ILE A 114 -21.20 -8.17 6.92
N GLY A 115 -22.16 -8.97 7.38
CA GLY A 115 -23.36 -9.28 6.61
C GLY A 115 -24.60 -9.32 7.48
N ASP A 116 -25.75 -8.98 6.89
CA ASP A 116 -27.06 -9.24 7.46
C ASP A 116 -27.72 -10.47 6.81
N ALA A 117 -29.01 -10.64 6.97
CA ALA A 117 -29.76 -11.76 6.38
C ALA A 117 -29.76 -11.74 4.84
N SER A 118 -29.50 -10.59 4.21
CA SER A 118 -29.67 -10.37 2.76
C SER A 118 -28.40 -10.06 2.02
N LYS A 119 -27.48 -9.32 2.64
CA LYS A 119 -26.29 -8.78 1.98
C LYS A 119 -25.03 -8.94 2.86
N ARG A 120 -23.90 -9.00 2.19
CA ARG A 120 -22.57 -8.99 2.84
C ARG A 120 -21.69 -7.91 2.18
N VAL A 121 -20.81 -7.35 2.96
CA VAL A 121 -19.76 -6.41 2.49
C VAL A 121 -18.43 -6.87 3.02
N VAL A 122 -17.38 -6.57 2.25
CA VAL A 122 -15.99 -6.84 2.59
C VAL A 122 -15.25 -5.52 2.68
N PHE A 123 -14.55 -5.30 3.78
CA PHE A 123 -13.54 -4.26 3.92
C PHE A 123 -12.16 -4.90 4.09
N VAL A 124 -11.17 -4.45 3.30
CA VAL A 124 -9.79 -4.89 3.41
C VAL A 124 -8.90 -3.67 3.66
N SER A 125 -8.04 -3.76 4.67
CA SER A 125 -6.90 -2.88 4.87
C SER A 125 -5.62 -3.65 4.55
N ALA A 126 -4.86 -3.19 3.55
CA ALA A 126 -3.62 -3.82 3.10
C ALA A 126 -2.42 -2.92 3.38
N ASP A 127 -1.32 -3.48 3.89
CA ASP A 127 -0.07 -2.75 4.12
C ASP A 127 0.65 -2.50 2.78
N LEU A 128 0.10 -1.61 1.98
CA LEU A 128 0.57 -1.21 0.63
C LEU A 128 0.69 0.31 0.54
N GLY A 129 1.42 0.81 -0.45
CA GLY A 129 1.44 2.23 -0.78
C GLY A 129 0.05 2.73 -1.20
N MET A 130 -0.61 2.02 -2.12
CA MET A 130 -1.98 2.30 -2.58
C MET A 130 -2.61 1.04 -3.16
N ILE A 131 -3.93 1.02 -3.29
CA ILE A 131 -4.61 0.04 -4.12
C ILE A 131 -4.69 0.56 -5.55
N PHE A 132 -4.04 -0.14 -6.47
CA PHE A 132 -4.23 0.14 -7.89
C PHE A 132 -5.44 -0.61 -8.45
N GLN A 133 -6.02 -0.06 -9.52
CA GLN A 133 -7.15 -0.68 -10.23
C GLN A 133 -6.84 -2.11 -10.67
N SER A 134 -5.59 -2.38 -11.08
CA SER A 134 -5.08 -3.72 -11.40
C SER A 134 -5.31 -4.74 -10.29
N ILE A 135 -5.01 -4.37 -9.04
CA ILE A 135 -5.20 -5.23 -7.87
C ILE A 135 -6.69 -5.50 -7.65
N LYS A 136 -7.52 -4.45 -7.69
CA LYS A 136 -8.97 -4.58 -7.53
C LYS A 136 -9.57 -5.50 -8.59
N GLN A 137 -9.21 -5.31 -9.86
CA GLN A 137 -9.68 -6.14 -10.98
C GLN A 137 -9.24 -7.61 -10.82
N ALA A 138 -7.97 -7.87 -10.48
CA ALA A 138 -7.46 -9.23 -10.34
C ALA A 138 -8.08 -9.96 -9.15
N VAL A 139 -8.24 -9.30 -8.00
CA VAL A 139 -8.93 -9.87 -6.83
C VAL A 139 -10.40 -10.17 -7.16
N SER A 140 -11.10 -9.23 -7.82
CA SER A 140 -12.49 -9.43 -8.25
C SER A 140 -12.65 -10.61 -9.22
N LYS A 141 -11.70 -10.78 -10.17
CA LYS A 141 -11.68 -11.95 -11.06
C LYS A 141 -11.50 -13.27 -10.30
N LYS A 142 -10.58 -13.32 -9.32
CA LYS A 142 -10.40 -14.52 -8.48
C LYS A 142 -11.65 -14.86 -7.68
N ILE A 143 -12.29 -13.86 -7.06
CA ILE A 143 -13.55 -14.04 -6.34
C ILE A 143 -14.64 -14.56 -7.27
N ALA A 144 -14.79 -14.02 -8.46
CA ALA A 144 -15.81 -14.42 -9.44
C ALA A 144 -15.67 -15.88 -9.93
N THR A 145 -14.46 -16.45 -9.85
CA THR A 145 -14.19 -17.85 -10.23
C THR A 145 -14.16 -18.82 -9.04
N ASP A 146 -14.25 -18.32 -7.81
CA ASP A 146 -14.31 -19.15 -6.60
C ASP A 146 -15.75 -19.53 -6.28
N GLY A 147 -16.10 -20.82 -6.34
CA GLY A 147 -17.45 -21.33 -6.09
C GLY A 147 -17.97 -21.06 -4.66
N GLU A 148 -17.09 -20.83 -3.69
CA GLU A 148 -17.42 -20.48 -2.31
C GLU A 148 -17.73 -18.98 -2.15
N LEU A 149 -16.98 -18.11 -2.83
CA LEU A 149 -17.06 -16.66 -2.68
C LEU A 149 -18.00 -15.97 -3.68
N ALA A 150 -18.03 -16.43 -4.93
CA ALA A 150 -18.81 -15.83 -6.03
C ALA A 150 -20.30 -15.62 -5.74
N PRO A 151 -20.98 -16.49 -4.99
CA PRO A 151 -22.39 -16.28 -4.65
C PRO A 151 -22.67 -15.06 -3.75
N TYR A 152 -21.65 -14.55 -3.05
CA TYR A 152 -21.81 -13.51 -2.03
C TYR A 152 -21.07 -12.21 -2.35
N TYR A 153 -19.99 -12.27 -3.13
CA TYR A 153 -19.08 -11.13 -3.31
C TYR A 153 -18.84 -10.83 -4.79
N SER A 154 -18.81 -9.56 -5.07
CA SER A 154 -18.51 -9.01 -6.37
C SER A 154 -17.66 -7.74 -6.21
N GLU A 155 -17.24 -7.15 -7.30
CA GLU A 155 -16.54 -5.87 -7.27
C GLU A 155 -17.31 -4.78 -6.50
N ALA A 156 -18.65 -4.84 -6.54
CA ALA A 156 -19.51 -3.81 -5.97
C ALA A 156 -19.61 -3.82 -4.43
N ASN A 157 -19.37 -4.95 -3.76
CA ASN A 157 -19.47 -5.08 -2.30
C ASN A 157 -18.14 -5.44 -1.60
N VAL A 158 -17.03 -5.43 -2.35
CA VAL A 158 -15.67 -5.58 -1.83
C VAL A 158 -14.96 -4.23 -1.91
N LEU A 159 -14.50 -3.71 -0.77
CA LEU A 159 -13.72 -2.49 -0.65
C LEU A 159 -12.30 -2.83 -0.24
N LEU A 160 -11.33 -2.51 -1.09
CA LEU A 160 -9.90 -2.65 -0.81
C LEU A 160 -9.32 -1.27 -0.52
N SER A 161 -8.59 -1.10 0.58
CA SER A 161 -7.92 0.15 0.97
C SER A 161 -6.49 -0.14 1.39
N ALA A 162 -5.59 0.79 1.12
CA ALA A 162 -4.18 0.69 1.53
C ALA A 162 -3.90 1.51 2.79
N THR A 163 -2.92 1.07 3.59
CA THR A 163 -2.40 1.87 4.71
C THR A 163 -1.56 3.06 4.27
N HIS A 164 -1.02 3.00 3.06
CA HIS A 164 -0.12 3.99 2.44
C HIS A 164 1.34 3.90 2.92
N THR A 165 1.84 2.71 3.30
CA THR A 165 3.27 2.57 3.61
C THR A 165 4.15 2.91 2.39
N HIS A 166 5.20 3.71 2.62
CA HIS A 166 6.23 4.05 1.63
C HIS A 166 7.46 3.13 1.71
N SER A 167 7.34 2.01 2.43
CA SER A 167 8.39 1.01 2.62
C SER A 167 7.98 -0.38 2.12
N GLY A 168 7.15 -0.46 1.09
CA GLY A 168 6.75 -1.71 0.43
C GLY A 168 7.27 -1.82 -1.00
N PRO A 169 7.45 -3.04 -1.55
CA PRO A 169 7.83 -3.22 -2.96
C PRO A 169 6.78 -2.64 -3.90
N GLY A 170 7.22 -1.95 -4.96
CA GLY A 170 6.37 -1.36 -5.99
C GLY A 170 6.20 -2.23 -7.24
N GLY A 171 5.85 -1.60 -8.37
CA GLY A 171 5.73 -2.26 -9.67
C GLY A 171 4.47 -3.11 -9.84
N TYR A 172 3.39 -2.83 -9.13
CA TYR A 172 2.14 -3.61 -9.19
C TYR A 172 0.95 -2.87 -9.80
N SER A 173 1.16 -1.68 -10.40
CA SER A 173 0.17 -1.00 -11.21
C SER A 173 0.10 -1.57 -12.63
N HIS A 174 -1.02 -1.39 -13.33
CA HIS A 174 -1.12 -1.58 -14.76
C HIS A 174 -1.02 -0.26 -15.54
N TYR A 175 -0.96 0.89 -14.88
CA TYR A 175 -0.77 2.20 -15.48
C TYR A 175 0.69 2.64 -15.39
N PHE A 176 1.23 3.15 -16.51
CA PHE A 176 2.66 3.42 -16.68
C PHE A 176 3.25 4.38 -15.64
N LEU A 177 2.55 5.48 -15.31
CA LEU A 177 3.07 6.50 -14.39
C LEU A 177 3.57 5.88 -13.08
N TYR A 178 2.80 4.97 -12.51
CA TYR A 178 3.05 4.41 -11.17
C TYR A 178 4.13 3.32 -11.15
N ASN A 179 4.54 2.83 -12.31
CA ASN A 179 5.63 1.85 -12.45
C ASN A 179 6.93 2.49 -12.96
N ALA A 180 6.91 3.78 -13.34
CA ALA A 180 8.06 4.43 -13.98
C ALA A 180 9.32 4.39 -13.09
N THR A 181 9.18 4.67 -11.79
CA THR A 181 10.30 4.70 -10.82
C THR A 181 10.69 3.34 -10.25
N THR A 182 9.89 2.29 -10.52
CA THR A 182 10.14 0.92 -10.02
C THR A 182 10.71 -0.02 -11.08
N ALA A 183 11.16 0.53 -12.22
CA ALA A 183 11.66 -0.22 -13.37
C ALA A 183 10.62 -1.18 -13.97
N GLY A 184 9.37 -0.70 -14.10
CA GLY A 184 8.28 -1.40 -14.76
C GLY A 184 7.43 -2.26 -13.84
N PHE A 185 6.66 -3.15 -14.45
CA PHE A 185 5.76 -4.07 -13.76
C PHE A 185 6.52 -5.25 -13.15
N ILE A 186 6.26 -5.57 -11.90
CA ILE A 186 6.89 -6.66 -11.14
C ILE A 186 5.83 -7.72 -10.84
N LYS A 187 5.74 -8.69 -11.71
CA LYS A 187 4.70 -9.73 -11.67
C LYS A 187 4.69 -10.50 -10.35
N GLU A 188 5.85 -10.84 -9.82
CA GLU A 188 5.98 -11.58 -8.57
C GLU A 188 5.37 -10.82 -7.39
N ASN A 189 5.57 -9.48 -7.34
CA ASN A 189 4.97 -8.64 -6.31
C ASN A 189 3.46 -8.53 -6.49
N PHE A 190 3.00 -8.31 -7.73
CA PHE A 190 1.58 -8.26 -8.07
C PHE A 190 0.86 -9.55 -7.66
N ASP A 191 1.42 -10.72 -8.00
CA ASP A 191 0.82 -12.02 -7.69
C ASP A 191 0.71 -12.25 -6.18
N VAL A 192 1.75 -11.92 -5.40
CA VAL A 192 1.73 -12.03 -3.94
C VAL A 192 0.64 -11.15 -3.34
N ILE A 193 0.53 -9.89 -3.77
CA ILE A 193 -0.49 -8.95 -3.29
C ILE A 193 -1.90 -9.48 -3.60
N VAL A 194 -2.16 -9.86 -4.85
CA VAL A 194 -3.46 -10.36 -5.29
C VAL A 194 -3.85 -11.65 -4.55
N ASN A 195 -2.93 -12.60 -4.43
CA ASN A 195 -3.18 -13.86 -3.75
C ASN A 195 -3.40 -13.67 -2.25
N GLY A 196 -2.60 -12.82 -1.60
CA GLY A 196 -2.74 -12.55 -0.17
C GLY A 196 -4.04 -11.80 0.16
N ILE A 197 -4.44 -10.80 -0.64
CA ILE A 197 -5.74 -10.13 -0.46
C ILE A 197 -6.89 -11.13 -0.65
N TYR A 198 -6.88 -11.90 -1.73
CA TYR A 198 -7.88 -12.94 -1.98
C TYR A 198 -7.94 -13.93 -0.82
N GLN A 199 -6.79 -14.41 -0.33
CA GLN A 199 -6.72 -15.38 0.77
C GLN A 199 -7.25 -14.80 2.09
N SER A 200 -6.95 -13.53 2.41
CA SER A 200 -7.50 -12.88 3.60
C SER A 200 -9.04 -12.78 3.55
N ILE A 201 -9.61 -12.48 2.38
CA ILE A 201 -11.06 -12.47 2.16
C ILE A 201 -11.65 -13.88 2.32
N LYS A 202 -10.98 -14.90 1.76
CA LYS A 202 -11.42 -16.30 1.87
C LYS A 202 -11.43 -16.78 3.32
N LEU A 203 -10.37 -16.49 4.07
CA LEU A 203 -10.31 -16.78 5.51
C LEU A 203 -11.40 -16.05 6.29
N ALA A 204 -11.63 -14.76 6.00
CA ALA A 204 -12.71 -14.00 6.63
C ALA A 204 -14.09 -14.61 6.36
N HIS A 205 -14.32 -15.13 5.13
CA HIS A 205 -15.54 -15.82 4.76
C HIS A 205 -15.69 -17.15 5.52
N GLN A 206 -14.66 -17.96 5.58
CA GLN A 206 -14.67 -19.24 6.29
C GLN A 206 -14.83 -19.09 7.80
N ASN A 207 -14.41 -17.94 8.34
CA ASN A 207 -14.54 -17.60 9.77
C ASN A 207 -15.84 -16.86 10.12
N LEU A 208 -16.82 -16.78 9.21
CA LEU A 208 -18.10 -16.11 9.48
C LEU A 208 -18.87 -16.79 10.60
N VAL A 209 -19.25 -16.01 11.60
CA VAL A 209 -20.07 -16.41 12.74
C VAL A 209 -21.13 -15.35 13.04
N PRO A 210 -22.26 -15.69 13.71
CA PRO A 210 -23.15 -14.70 14.27
C PRO A 210 -22.42 -13.78 15.24
N GLY A 211 -22.67 -12.47 15.18
CA GLY A 211 -21.95 -11.54 16.05
C GLY A 211 -22.48 -10.12 16.02
N ASN A 212 -21.73 -9.27 16.70
CA ASN A 212 -22.03 -7.88 16.93
C ASN A 212 -20.88 -7.01 16.45
N VAL A 213 -21.20 -5.80 15.96
CA VAL A 213 -20.26 -4.76 15.62
C VAL A 213 -20.52 -3.56 16.52
N TYR A 214 -19.51 -3.16 17.25
CA TYR A 214 -19.56 -1.95 18.09
C TYR A 214 -18.72 -0.86 17.46
N ILE A 215 -19.15 0.39 17.57
CA ILE A 215 -18.46 1.57 17.09
C ILE A 215 -18.09 2.51 18.24
N ASN A 216 -16.94 3.14 18.12
CA ASN A 216 -16.52 4.23 19.01
C ASN A 216 -15.70 5.25 18.25
N GLN A 217 -15.69 6.49 18.71
CA GLN A 217 -14.90 7.60 18.14
C GLN A 217 -14.20 8.39 19.24
N GLY A 218 -13.06 8.98 18.89
CA GLY A 218 -12.37 9.92 19.75
C GLY A 218 -11.23 10.60 19.03
N GLU A 219 -10.71 11.66 19.59
CA GLU A 219 -9.65 12.46 18.98
C GLU A 219 -8.26 11.98 19.42
N LEU A 220 -7.32 11.92 18.46
CA LEU A 220 -5.89 11.77 18.66
C LEU A 220 -5.21 13.04 18.12
N THR A 221 -4.72 13.88 19.04
CA THR A 221 -4.37 15.28 18.76
C THR A 221 -2.88 15.53 18.55
N ASP A 222 -2.02 14.56 18.84
CA ASP A 222 -0.56 14.71 18.94
C ASP A 222 0.24 13.71 18.09
N ALA A 223 -0.39 13.11 17.06
CA ALA A 223 0.24 12.11 16.18
C ALA A 223 0.52 12.62 14.76
N SER A 224 0.05 13.81 14.42
CA SER A 224 0.18 14.38 13.08
C SER A 224 0.12 15.90 13.06
N LYS A 225 0.60 16.50 11.96
CA LYS A 225 0.45 17.92 11.62
C LYS A 225 0.09 18.07 10.14
N ASN A 226 -0.50 19.22 9.76
CA ASN A 226 -0.68 19.59 8.37
C ASN A 226 0.69 19.95 7.75
N ARG A 227 0.99 19.47 6.55
CA ARG A 227 2.24 19.75 5.84
C ARG A 227 2.10 20.84 4.76
N SER A 228 0.85 21.19 4.40
CA SER A 228 0.52 22.18 3.36
C SER A 228 -0.43 23.24 3.93
N VAL A 229 0.02 23.91 5.03
CA VAL A 229 -0.78 24.89 5.76
C VAL A 229 -1.20 26.04 4.86
N GLU A 230 -0.34 26.50 3.96
CA GLU A 230 -0.65 27.58 3.02
C GLU A 230 -1.81 27.24 2.09
N ALA A 231 -1.89 25.99 1.61
CA ALA A 231 -3.01 25.50 0.82
C ALA A 231 -4.29 25.40 1.68
N TYR A 232 -4.19 24.81 2.88
CA TYR A 232 -5.31 24.71 3.80
C TYR A 232 -5.91 26.08 4.13
N ASP A 233 -5.06 27.11 4.32
CA ASP A 233 -5.47 28.47 4.66
C ASP A 233 -6.18 29.23 3.54
N LYS A 234 -6.13 28.73 2.29
CA LYS A 234 -6.97 29.25 1.18
C LYS A 234 -8.45 28.90 1.36
N ASN A 235 -8.81 27.89 2.12
CA ASN A 235 -10.21 27.59 2.42
C ASN A 235 -10.87 28.73 3.20
N PRO A 236 -12.19 28.97 3.04
CA PRO A 236 -12.89 30.05 3.74
C PRO A 236 -12.69 30.01 5.26
N ALA A 237 -12.36 31.15 5.86
CA ALA A 237 -12.15 31.24 7.30
C ALA A 237 -13.38 30.79 8.13
N SER A 238 -14.59 31.06 7.63
CA SER A 238 -15.84 30.58 8.24
C SER A 238 -15.94 29.05 8.30
N GLU A 239 -15.35 28.36 7.35
CA GLU A 239 -15.30 26.89 7.32
C GLU A 239 -14.16 26.36 8.20
N ARG A 240 -12.96 26.96 8.08
CA ARG A 240 -11.79 26.55 8.89
C ARG A 240 -12.05 26.69 10.38
N ASN A 241 -12.68 27.79 10.80
CA ASN A 241 -13.01 28.10 12.22
C ASN A 241 -14.05 27.13 12.81
N PHE A 242 -14.73 26.33 12.00
CA PHE A 242 -15.65 25.30 12.49
C PHE A 242 -14.89 24.12 13.13
N TYR A 243 -13.60 23.97 12.86
CA TYR A 243 -12.75 22.88 13.33
C TYR A 243 -11.66 23.38 14.27
N SER A 244 -11.36 22.61 15.30
CA SER A 244 -10.31 22.91 16.29
C SER A 244 -8.88 22.76 15.75
N SER A 245 -8.71 22.10 14.60
CA SER A 245 -7.40 21.76 14.03
C SER A 245 -7.43 21.80 12.50
N ASN A 246 -6.27 22.04 11.89
CA ASN A 246 -6.05 21.94 10.44
C ASN A 246 -5.73 20.52 9.96
N VAL A 247 -5.84 19.51 10.82
CA VAL A 247 -5.82 18.08 10.49
C VAL A 247 -7.07 17.40 11.04
N ASP A 248 -7.44 16.26 10.48
CA ASP A 248 -8.56 15.44 10.99
C ASP A 248 -8.06 14.55 12.14
N GLN A 249 -8.39 14.92 13.37
CA GLN A 249 -7.96 14.24 14.59
C GLN A 249 -8.86 13.07 14.98
N THR A 250 -9.97 12.86 14.27
CA THR A 250 -10.95 11.83 14.60
C THR A 250 -10.42 10.44 14.26
N MET A 251 -10.31 9.57 15.26
CA MET A 251 -10.16 8.13 15.09
C MET A 251 -11.52 7.46 15.27
N THR A 252 -12.01 6.78 14.25
CA THR A 252 -13.22 5.96 14.30
C THR A 252 -12.84 4.49 14.35
N LEU A 253 -13.37 3.73 15.30
CA LEU A 253 -13.03 2.31 15.53
C LEU A 253 -14.27 1.43 15.49
N LEU A 254 -14.18 0.29 14.80
CA LEU A 254 -15.11 -0.82 14.90
C LEU A 254 -14.48 -1.97 15.70
N LYS A 255 -15.26 -2.55 16.60
CA LYS A 255 -14.96 -3.78 17.36
C LYS A 255 -15.91 -4.88 16.92
N LEU A 256 -15.37 -6.02 16.49
CA LEU A 256 -16.14 -7.18 16.05
C LEU A 256 -16.07 -8.28 17.12
N VAL A 257 -17.25 -8.74 17.57
CA VAL A 257 -17.38 -9.74 18.63
C VAL A 257 -18.37 -10.81 18.19
N ALA A 258 -18.01 -12.09 18.31
CA ALA A 258 -18.91 -13.20 18.06
C ALA A 258 -20.03 -13.26 19.13
N SER A 259 -21.16 -13.90 18.82
CA SER A 259 -22.30 -14.06 19.76
C SER A 259 -21.93 -14.82 21.02
N ASP A 260 -20.90 -15.65 20.99
CA ASP A 260 -20.37 -16.38 22.16
C ASP A 260 -19.38 -15.54 23.00
N GLY A 261 -19.19 -14.26 22.69
CA GLY A 261 -18.31 -13.32 23.40
C GLY A 261 -16.86 -13.30 22.94
N ARG A 262 -16.45 -14.15 21.99
CA ARG A 262 -15.08 -14.11 21.43
C ARG A 262 -14.84 -12.80 20.69
N GLU A 263 -13.77 -12.12 21.02
CA GLU A 263 -13.30 -10.95 20.30
C GLU A 263 -12.61 -11.42 19.01
N LEU A 264 -13.11 -10.96 17.85
CA LEU A 264 -12.64 -11.42 16.54
C LEU A 264 -11.62 -10.45 15.93
N GLY A 265 -11.86 -9.15 16.07
CA GLY A 265 -10.97 -8.16 15.49
C GLY A 265 -11.44 -6.73 15.71
N MET A 266 -10.62 -5.81 15.23
CA MET A 266 -10.95 -4.40 15.13
C MET A 266 -10.40 -3.76 13.86
N VAL A 267 -11.04 -2.70 13.41
CA VAL A 267 -10.49 -1.80 12.39
C VAL A 267 -10.76 -0.37 12.81
N ASN A 268 -9.75 0.50 12.66
CA ASN A 268 -9.94 1.93 12.81
C ASN A 268 -9.51 2.70 11.56
N TRP A 269 -10.03 3.91 11.41
CA TRP A 269 -9.64 4.89 10.40
C TRP A 269 -9.09 6.12 11.11
N PHE A 270 -7.89 6.53 10.74
CA PHE A 270 -7.22 7.73 11.25
C PHE A 270 -6.36 8.38 10.17
N ALA A 271 -6.38 9.71 10.09
CA ALA A 271 -5.67 10.48 9.09
C ALA A 271 -4.22 10.75 9.52
N VAL A 272 -3.27 10.00 8.99
CA VAL A 272 -1.83 10.25 9.10
C VAL A 272 -1.07 9.50 8.03
N HIS A 273 -0.15 10.16 7.31
CA HIS A 273 0.77 9.48 6.39
C HIS A 273 1.68 8.48 7.12
N PRO A 274 1.97 7.33 6.58
CA PRO A 274 2.99 6.41 7.10
C PRO A 274 4.34 6.71 6.43
N THR A 275 4.90 7.88 6.73
CA THR A 275 6.15 8.44 6.21
C THR A 275 7.14 8.81 7.32
N ASN A 276 7.06 8.16 8.48
CA ASN A 276 8.09 8.28 9.51
C ASN A 276 9.43 7.72 9.02
N VAL A 277 9.37 6.64 8.21
CA VAL A 277 10.53 6.01 7.61
C VAL A 277 10.73 6.56 6.21
N GLY A 278 11.85 7.27 6.00
CA GLY A 278 12.09 8.08 4.81
C GLY A 278 12.64 7.30 3.61
N PRO A 279 12.93 8.02 2.50
CA PRO A 279 13.32 7.42 1.21
C PRO A 279 14.70 6.75 1.23
N SER A 280 15.54 6.99 2.23
CA SER A 280 16.81 6.27 2.40
C SER A 280 16.64 4.84 2.91
N ASN A 281 15.46 4.49 3.42
CA ASN A 281 15.17 3.14 3.92
C ASN A 281 15.05 2.13 2.78
N LYS A 282 15.57 0.92 3.02
CA LYS A 282 15.54 -0.20 2.07
C LYS A 282 14.97 -1.49 2.66
N LEU A 283 14.43 -1.41 3.88
CA LEU A 283 13.79 -2.55 4.53
C LEU A 283 12.28 -2.46 4.39
N ILE A 284 11.65 -3.55 4.00
CA ILE A 284 10.20 -3.66 3.91
C ILE A 284 9.59 -3.48 5.29
N GLY A 285 8.54 -2.65 5.38
CA GLY A 285 7.81 -2.40 6.62
C GLY A 285 6.50 -1.65 6.41
N GLY A 286 5.59 -1.79 7.37
CA GLY A 286 4.27 -1.16 7.36
C GLY A 286 4.23 0.25 7.93
N ASP A 287 5.38 0.83 8.29
CA ASP A 287 5.52 2.12 8.95
C ASP A 287 4.63 2.23 10.20
N ASN A 288 4.21 3.43 10.60
CA ASN A 288 3.48 3.65 11.86
C ASN A 288 2.15 2.88 11.94
N LYS A 289 1.39 2.77 10.83
CA LYS A 289 0.09 2.04 10.81
C LYS A 289 0.28 0.53 10.89
N GLY A 290 1.23 -0.03 10.14
CA GLY A 290 1.55 -1.45 10.20
C GLY A 290 2.09 -1.84 11.58
N LEU A 291 2.94 -1.01 12.18
CA LEU A 291 3.45 -1.24 13.53
C LEU A 291 2.34 -1.13 14.58
N ALA A 292 1.43 -0.16 14.49
CA ALA A 292 0.30 -0.05 15.40
C ALA A 292 -0.62 -1.28 15.31
N SER A 293 -0.85 -1.79 14.08
CA SER A 293 -1.58 -3.04 13.86
C SER A 293 -0.89 -4.23 14.54
N TYR A 294 0.41 -4.37 14.34
CA TYR A 294 1.22 -5.42 14.97
C TYR A 294 1.17 -5.34 16.51
N LEU A 295 1.29 -4.15 17.10
CA LEU A 295 1.23 -3.96 18.56
C LEU A 295 -0.13 -4.41 19.12
N PHE A 296 -1.22 -4.07 18.44
CA PHE A 296 -2.55 -4.49 18.85
C PHE A 296 -2.74 -6.01 18.70
N GLU A 297 -2.34 -6.57 17.57
CA GLU A 297 -2.36 -8.01 17.28
C GLU A 297 -1.52 -8.80 18.28
N LYS A 298 -0.31 -8.32 18.61
CA LYS A 298 0.56 -8.93 19.63
C LYS A 298 -0.10 -8.97 21.01
N THR A 299 -0.74 -7.86 21.41
CA THR A 299 -1.48 -7.78 22.70
C THR A 299 -2.64 -8.77 22.75
N LYS A 300 -3.27 -9.05 21.61
CA LYS A 300 -4.37 -10.04 21.49
C LYS A 300 -3.89 -11.47 21.24
N GLY A 301 -2.60 -11.70 21.11
CA GLY A 301 -2.02 -13.02 20.88
C GLY A 301 -2.28 -13.56 19.47
N THR A 302 -2.34 -12.68 18.46
CA THR A 302 -2.54 -13.07 17.06
C THR A 302 -1.51 -14.09 16.62
N ASN A 303 -1.98 -15.21 16.08
CA ASN A 303 -1.16 -16.22 15.44
C ASN A 303 -1.28 -16.10 13.90
N TYR A 304 -0.27 -15.53 13.27
CA TYR A 304 -0.25 -15.27 11.82
C TYR A 304 -0.25 -16.54 10.95
N SER A 305 -0.03 -17.71 11.53
CA SER A 305 -0.09 -19.00 10.84
C SER A 305 -1.41 -19.75 11.04
N ALA A 306 -2.33 -19.21 11.86
CA ALA A 306 -3.61 -19.83 12.13
C ALA A 306 -4.70 -19.33 11.15
N ASN A 307 -5.57 -20.22 10.72
CA ASN A 307 -6.72 -19.85 9.88
C ASN A 307 -7.73 -18.98 10.61
N GLN A 308 -7.81 -19.06 11.94
CA GLN A 308 -8.67 -18.25 12.79
C GLN A 308 -7.83 -17.59 13.88
N THR A 309 -7.78 -16.26 13.90
CA THR A 309 -7.04 -15.47 14.88
C THR A 309 -7.65 -14.08 14.99
N PHE A 310 -7.28 -13.32 16.03
CA PHE A 310 -7.67 -11.92 16.13
C PHE A 310 -6.96 -11.09 15.07
N VAL A 311 -7.65 -10.11 14.45
CA VAL A 311 -7.13 -9.26 13.38
C VAL A 311 -7.35 -7.78 13.73
N ALA A 312 -6.29 -6.96 13.66
CA ALA A 312 -6.36 -5.52 13.92
C ALA A 312 -5.82 -4.70 12.75
N ALA A 313 -6.61 -3.77 12.22
CA ALA A 313 -6.20 -2.88 11.14
C ALA A 313 -6.25 -1.41 11.56
N PHE A 314 -5.19 -0.68 11.19
CA PHE A 314 -5.11 0.78 11.26
C PHE A 314 -5.20 1.34 9.84
N ALA A 315 -6.43 1.53 9.37
CA ALA A 315 -6.72 1.94 8.01
C ALA A 315 -6.49 3.44 7.78
N GLN A 316 -6.34 3.83 6.51
CA GLN A 316 -6.12 5.21 6.12
C GLN A 316 -7.42 5.98 5.97
N SER A 317 -7.38 7.27 6.34
CA SER A 317 -8.46 8.23 6.14
C SER A 317 -7.98 9.40 5.26
N ASN A 318 -8.55 10.59 5.40
CA ASN A 318 -8.22 11.80 4.63
C ASN A 318 -6.91 12.43 5.09
N ALA A 319 -5.80 11.84 4.69
CA ALA A 319 -4.43 12.17 5.12
C ALA A 319 -3.59 12.86 4.03
N GLY A 320 -4.18 13.32 2.92
CA GLY A 320 -3.42 13.84 1.79
C GLY A 320 -2.42 14.94 2.16
N ASP A 321 -2.81 15.85 3.04
CA ASP A 321 -2.01 16.96 3.56
C ASP A 321 -1.49 16.73 4.99
N VAL A 322 -1.47 15.47 5.50
CA VAL A 322 -1.22 15.18 6.93
C VAL A 322 0.02 14.31 7.11
N THR A 323 1.09 14.88 7.67
CA THR A 323 2.36 14.19 7.94
C THR A 323 2.51 13.74 9.40
N PRO A 324 3.18 12.59 9.68
CA PRO A 324 3.56 12.18 11.03
C PRO A 324 4.85 12.85 11.53
N ASN A 325 5.53 13.63 10.68
CA ASN A 325 6.88 14.13 10.91
C ASN A 325 6.90 15.38 11.80
N LEU A 326 6.46 15.24 13.06
CA LEU A 326 6.34 16.30 14.05
C LEU A 326 7.67 16.99 14.37
N TRP A 327 8.78 16.31 14.21
CA TRP A 327 10.14 16.77 14.53
C TRP A 327 10.97 17.14 13.30
N GLY A 328 10.35 17.39 12.18
CA GLY A 328 10.96 17.63 10.87
C GLY A 328 11.02 16.38 10.00
N PRO A 329 11.46 16.50 8.76
CA PRO A 329 11.50 15.40 7.79
C PRO A 329 12.25 14.16 8.30
N ALA A 330 12.00 13.01 7.69
CA ALA A 330 12.75 11.78 7.93
C ALA A 330 14.25 12.01 7.66
N ASP A 331 15.12 11.53 8.56
CA ASP A 331 16.56 11.79 8.53
C ASP A 331 17.43 10.52 8.35
N GLY A 332 16.79 9.35 8.25
CA GLY A 332 17.45 8.05 8.12
C GLY A 332 18.11 7.54 9.41
N VAL A 333 18.17 8.34 10.46
CA VAL A 333 18.80 8.00 11.76
C VAL A 333 17.74 7.73 12.82
N ASN A 334 16.79 8.63 12.95
CA ASN A 334 15.74 8.60 13.97
C ASN A 334 14.41 8.01 13.45
N ASP A 335 14.33 7.64 12.20
CA ASP A 335 13.10 7.26 11.53
C ASP A 335 12.33 6.17 12.30
N TYR A 336 12.98 5.07 12.63
CA TYR A 336 12.34 3.97 13.37
C TYR A 336 11.92 4.34 14.79
N SER A 337 12.67 5.22 15.47
CA SER A 337 12.27 5.70 16.80
C SER A 337 11.05 6.61 16.74
N ARG A 338 10.97 7.48 15.72
CA ARG A 338 9.81 8.35 15.45
C ARG A 338 8.59 7.50 15.02
N GLN A 339 8.81 6.50 14.16
CA GLN A 339 7.78 5.52 13.79
C GLN A 339 7.19 4.83 15.03
N ASN A 340 8.04 4.38 15.96
CA ASN A 340 7.60 3.72 17.20
C ASN A 340 6.72 4.65 18.04
N ILE A 341 7.08 5.93 18.18
CA ILE A 341 6.30 6.92 18.93
C ILE A 341 4.92 7.12 18.31
N ILE A 342 4.86 7.34 16.99
CA ILE A 342 3.59 7.60 16.30
C ILE A 342 2.71 6.34 16.25
N ALA A 343 3.31 5.17 16.08
CA ALA A 343 2.59 3.90 16.14
C ALA A 343 2.01 3.64 17.55
N ASP A 344 2.80 3.87 18.60
CA ASP A 344 2.34 3.69 19.97
C ASP A 344 1.18 4.64 20.32
N LYS A 345 1.24 5.91 19.92
CA LYS A 345 0.13 6.86 20.11
C LYS A 345 -1.16 6.37 19.45
N GLN A 346 -1.08 5.90 18.20
CA GLN A 346 -2.24 5.32 17.50
C GLN A 346 -2.74 4.06 18.24
N TYR A 347 -1.84 3.17 18.64
CA TYR A 347 -2.15 1.94 19.37
C TYR A 347 -2.85 2.23 20.70
N GLN A 348 -2.30 3.12 21.54
CA GLN A 348 -2.88 3.46 22.85
C GLN A 348 -4.27 4.07 22.71
N LYS A 349 -4.45 4.98 21.72
CA LYS A 349 -5.78 5.53 21.44
C LYS A 349 -6.76 4.47 21.00
N ALA A 350 -6.36 3.56 20.10
CA ALA A 350 -7.20 2.46 19.66
C ALA A 350 -7.55 1.50 20.81
N VAL A 351 -6.62 1.19 21.71
CA VAL A 351 -6.88 0.38 22.92
C VAL A 351 -7.95 1.02 23.79
N SER A 352 -7.83 2.33 24.06
CA SER A 352 -8.83 3.09 24.84
C SER A 352 -10.21 3.05 24.18
N LEU A 353 -10.29 3.31 22.87
CA LEU A 353 -11.56 3.26 22.13
C LEU A 353 -12.15 1.84 22.08
N TYR A 354 -11.32 0.82 21.92
CA TYR A 354 -11.71 -0.58 21.87
C TYR A 354 -12.32 -1.06 23.21
N GLN A 355 -11.69 -0.69 24.33
CA GLN A 355 -12.15 -1.04 25.66
C GLN A 355 -13.47 -0.36 26.01
N SER A 356 -13.70 0.86 25.57
CA SER A 356 -14.91 1.63 25.82
C SER A 356 -15.96 1.53 24.69
N ALA A 357 -15.73 0.72 23.65
CA ALA A 357 -16.69 0.53 22.55
C ALA A 357 -17.93 -0.24 23.03
N ASN A 358 -19.04 0.47 23.21
CA ASN A 358 -20.31 -0.07 23.70
C ASN A 358 -21.51 0.31 22.81
N THR A 359 -21.36 1.21 21.84
CA THR A 359 -22.41 1.58 20.89
C THR A 359 -22.50 0.49 19.82
N GLN A 360 -23.53 -0.34 19.87
CA GLN A 360 -23.75 -1.40 18.90
C GLN A 360 -24.36 -0.86 17.62
N LEU A 361 -23.74 -1.18 16.47
CA LEU A 361 -24.36 -0.95 15.18
C LEU A 361 -25.51 -1.94 14.97
N THR A 362 -26.64 -1.42 14.48
CA THR A 362 -27.84 -2.19 14.11
C THR A 362 -28.42 -1.66 12.82
N GLY A 363 -29.21 -2.48 12.11
CA GLY A 363 -29.83 -2.13 10.84
C GLY A 363 -29.19 -2.83 9.65
N SER A 364 -29.64 -2.52 8.45
CA SER A 364 -29.26 -3.25 7.24
C SER A 364 -27.84 -2.98 6.79
N VAL A 365 -27.24 -4.01 6.18
CA VAL A 365 -26.02 -3.88 5.38
C VAL A 365 -26.42 -3.58 3.93
N ASP A 366 -25.81 -2.56 3.32
CA ASP A 366 -26.05 -2.23 1.90
C ASP A 366 -24.81 -1.56 1.28
N PHE A 367 -24.81 -1.38 -0.03
CA PHE A 367 -23.72 -0.76 -0.76
C PHE A 367 -24.19 -0.16 -2.08
N ARG A 368 -23.44 0.83 -2.59
CA ARG A 368 -23.52 1.31 -3.97
C ARG A 368 -22.12 1.46 -4.54
N HIS A 369 -22.00 1.09 -5.79
CA HIS A 369 -20.75 1.15 -6.54
C HIS A 369 -21.05 1.55 -7.98
N THR A 370 -20.21 2.39 -8.56
CA THR A 370 -20.26 2.75 -9.98
C THR A 370 -18.86 3.13 -10.46
N PHE A 371 -18.63 2.97 -11.76
CA PHE A 371 -17.46 3.55 -12.42
C PHE A 371 -17.83 4.89 -13.07
N VAL A 372 -16.90 5.85 -13.02
CA VAL A 372 -17.09 7.19 -13.58
C VAL A 372 -15.86 7.57 -14.38
N ASN A 373 -16.07 8.11 -15.60
CA ASN A 373 -14.97 8.69 -16.36
C ASN A 373 -14.72 10.13 -15.89
N PHE A 374 -13.64 10.35 -15.18
CA PHE A 374 -13.28 11.66 -14.65
C PHE A 374 -12.55 12.56 -15.65
N SER A 375 -12.12 12.04 -16.80
CA SER A 375 -11.39 12.86 -17.78
C SER A 375 -12.25 13.91 -18.48
N ASN A 376 -13.56 13.81 -18.40
CA ASN A 376 -14.51 14.75 -19.03
C ASN A 376 -15.90 14.65 -18.37
N LEU A 377 -15.94 14.62 -17.06
CA LEU A 377 -17.20 14.55 -16.31
C LEU A 377 -17.82 15.95 -16.21
N TYR A 378 -19.05 16.12 -16.70
CA TYR A 378 -19.79 17.35 -16.49
C TYR A 378 -20.19 17.53 -15.01
N VAL A 379 -19.79 18.63 -14.43
CA VAL A 379 -20.05 19.00 -13.03
C VAL A 379 -21.14 20.06 -13.00
N SER A 380 -22.37 19.64 -12.72
CA SER A 380 -23.56 20.49 -12.83
C SER A 380 -23.54 21.73 -11.92
N SER A 381 -22.94 21.61 -10.73
CA SER A 381 -22.84 22.73 -9.77
C SER A 381 -21.88 23.83 -10.21
N VAL A 382 -21.01 23.57 -11.20
CA VAL A 382 -20.01 24.52 -11.70
C VAL A 382 -20.30 24.92 -13.16
N GLY A 383 -21.09 24.11 -13.89
CA GLY A 383 -21.44 24.36 -15.28
C GLY A 383 -20.32 24.05 -16.28
N THR A 384 -19.32 23.23 -15.90
CA THR A 384 -18.20 22.84 -16.77
C THR A 384 -17.81 21.39 -16.54
N THR A 385 -16.82 20.89 -17.28
CA THR A 385 -16.30 19.52 -17.15
C THR A 385 -14.99 19.48 -16.33
N THR A 386 -14.68 18.32 -15.78
CA THR A 386 -13.33 17.98 -15.32
C THR A 386 -12.38 17.86 -16.52
N CYS A 387 -11.08 17.81 -16.26
CA CYS A 387 -10.03 17.78 -17.28
C CYS A 387 -9.49 16.35 -17.50
N PRO A 388 -8.96 16.03 -18.70
CA PRO A 388 -8.07 14.88 -18.83
C PRO A 388 -6.89 15.02 -17.86
N ALA A 389 -6.42 13.92 -17.26
CA ALA A 389 -5.49 13.95 -16.17
C ALA A 389 -4.17 14.69 -16.50
N GLY A 390 -3.64 15.45 -15.52
CA GLY A 390 -2.37 16.16 -15.64
C GLY A 390 -1.74 16.44 -14.28
N MET A 391 -0.39 16.29 -14.21
CA MET A 391 0.43 16.58 -13.05
C MET A 391 1.11 17.93 -13.23
N GLY A 392 1.08 18.79 -12.20
CA GLY A 392 1.68 20.11 -12.22
C GLY A 392 3.19 20.11 -11.93
N ALA A 393 3.82 21.28 -12.05
CA ALA A 393 5.26 21.44 -11.79
C ALA A 393 5.64 21.10 -10.34
N SER A 394 4.86 21.54 -9.36
CA SER A 394 5.11 21.28 -7.93
C SER A 394 5.01 19.80 -7.56
N PHE A 395 4.39 18.93 -8.39
CA PHE A 395 4.50 17.48 -8.22
C PHE A 395 5.96 16.99 -8.28
N SER A 396 6.76 17.59 -9.17
CA SER A 396 8.17 17.23 -9.30
C SER A 396 9.05 17.82 -8.20
N ALA A 397 8.61 18.90 -7.54
CA ALA A 397 9.26 19.45 -6.36
C ALA A 397 9.18 18.49 -5.15
N GLY A 398 8.13 17.65 -5.10
CA GLY A 398 7.85 16.79 -3.96
C GLY A 398 7.33 17.57 -2.76
N SER A 399 6.95 16.87 -1.70
CA SER A 399 6.59 17.50 -0.41
C SER A 399 7.85 17.76 0.41
N VAL A 400 8.12 19.02 0.71
CA VAL A 400 9.29 19.45 1.51
C VAL A 400 9.26 18.83 2.91
N GLU A 401 8.09 18.72 3.53
CA GLU A 401 7.90 18.21 4.89
C GLU A 401 8.15 16.70 5.06
N ASP A 402 8.15 15.93 3.97
CA ASP A 402 8.39 14.48 4.01
C ASP A 402 9.73 14.08 3.39
N ASN A 403 10.59 15.05 3.08
CA ASN A 403 11.89 14.83 2.43
C ASN A 403 11.74 14.02 1.12
N ALA A 404 10.62 14.23 0.40
CA ALA A 404 10.40 13.63 -0.89
C ALA A 404 11.47 14.10 -1.88
N VAL A 405 11.83 13.25 -2.82
CA VAL A 405 12.83 13.58 -3.84
C VAL A 405 12.34 14.74 -4.67
N SER A 406 13.02 15.89 -4.54
CA SER A 406 12.78 17.05 -5.39
C SER A 406 13.62 17.00 -6.65
N VAL A 407 13.05 17.45 -7.76
CA VAL A 407 13.80 17.81 -8.95
C VAL A 407 14.10 19.31 -8.85
N ASP A 408 15.35 19.72 -8.80
CA ASP A 408 15.84 21.09 -8.56
C ASP A 408 15.40 22.15 -9.62
N PHE A 409 14.27 21.93 -10.30
CA PHE A 409 13.74 22.83 -11.33
C PHE A 409 12.51 23.63 -10.89
N PHE A 410 11.78 23.14 -9.90
CA PHE A 410 10.52 23.75 -9.47
C PHE A 410 10.38 23.69 -7.97
N ASP A 411 9.71 24.71 -7.41
CA ASP A 411 9.34 24.77 -6.01
C ASP A 411 7.86 24.43 -5.80
N GLU A 412 7.48 24.03 -4.59
CA GLU A 412 6.08 23.94 -4.21
C GLU A 412 5.41 25.31 -4.37
N GLY A 413 4.14 25.32 -4.82
CA GLY A 413 3.42 26.56 -5.09
C GLY A 413 3.64 27.17 -6.48
N THR A 414 4.43 26.51 -7.36
CA THR A 414 4.61 26.95 -8.75
C THR A 414 3.28 26.95 -9.50
N THR A 415 2.84 28.12 -9.98
CA THR A 415 1.64 28.32 -10.81
C THR A 415 1.99 28.81 -12.21
N VAL A 416 1.02 28.86 -13.13
CA VAL A 416 1.22 29.42 -14.48
C VAL A 416 1.68 30.86 -14.47
N ASP A 417 1.39 31.63 -13.41
CA ASP A 417 1.77 33.03 -13.24
C ASP A 417 3.07 33.22 -12.44
N SER A 418 3.67 32.14 -11.90
CA SER A 418 4.90 32.24 -11.12
C SER A 418 6.12 32.45 -12.01
N LEU A 419 7.13 33.16 -11.48
CA LEU A 419 8.39 33.42 -12.19
C LEU A 419 9.16 32.13 -12.54
N ASP A 420 8.98 31.08 -11.73
CA ASP A 420 9.65 29.80 -11.93
C ASP A 420 9.05 29.01 -13.10
N TRP A 421 7.79 29.30 -13.45
CA TRP A 421 7.15 28.74 -14.64
C TRP A 421 7.33 29.70 -15.82
N ASN A 422 8.53 29.98 -16.23
CA ASN A 422 8.76 30.63 -17.50
C ASN A 422 9.06 29.58 -18.60
N THR A 423 8.90 30.02 -19.83
CA THR A 423 9.12 29.15 -21.01
C THR A 423 10.52 28.53 -20.97
N ASN A 424 11.52 29.27 -20.50
CA ASN A 424 12.91 28.81 -20.45
C ASN A 424 13.11 27.69 -19.43
N THR A 425 12.48 27.76 -18.23
CA THR A 425 12.59 26.72 -17.20
C THR A 425 11.88 25.43 -17.63
N ALA A 426 10.68 25.56 -18.22
CA ALA A 426 9.95 24.42 -18.75
C ALA A 426 10.70 23.76 -19.92
N ASP A 427 11.31 24.55 -20.81
CA ASP A 427 12.11 24.06 -21.94
C ASP A 427 13.43 23.45 -21.44
N ALA A 428 14.07 24.01 -20.42
CA ALA A 428 15.26 23.45 -19.79
C ALA A 428 14.95 22.09 -19.13
N PHE A 429 13.80 21.97 -18.44
CA PHE A 429 13.37 20.67 -17.91
C PHE A 429 13.12 19.66 -19.02
N LYS A 430 12.40 20.02 -20.09
CA LYS A 430 12.16 19.15 -21.26
C LYS A 430 13.44 18.77 -21.98
N ALA A 431 14.41 19.69 -22.04
CA ALA A 431 15.74 19.46 -22.60
C ALA A 431 16.67 18.68 -21.65
N SER A 432 16.32 18.58 -20.35
CA SER A 432 17.05 17.74 -19.42
C SER A 432 16.94 16.28 -19.83
N PHE A 433 17.91 15.48 -19.39
CA PHE A 433 17.92 14.06 -19.68
C PHE A 433 16.61 13.36 -19.25
N LEU A 434 16.07 13.72 -18.08
CA LEU A 434 14.80 13.16 -17.57
C LEU A 434 13.60 13.59 -18.43
N GLY A 435 13.50 14.89 -18.75
CA GLY A 435 12.43 15.43 -19.59
C GLY A 435 12.50 14.91 -21.02
N GLY A 436 13.71 14.82 -21.60
CA GLY A 436 13.93 14.26 -22.93
C GLY A 436 13.61 12.77 -23.01
N ALA A 437 13.96 12.05 -21.99
CA ALA A 437 13.71 10.60 -21.86
C ALA A 437 12.25 10.25 -21.70
N LEU A 438 11.53 10.97 -20.85
CA LEU A 438 10.08 10.82 -20.70
C LEU A 438 9.35 11.45 -21.90
N GLY A 439 9.88 12.52 -22.49
CA GLY A 439 9.30 13.24 -23.61
C GLY A 439 9.16 12.44 -24.92
N VAL A 440 9.87 11.32 -25.04
CA VAL A 440 9.64 10.34 -26.12
C VAL A 440 8.28 9.65 -25.99
N LEU A 441 7.72 9.61 -24.78
CA LEU A 441 6.51 8.89 -24.43
C LEU A 441 5.27 9.80 -24.29
N TRP A 442 5.42 11.13 -24.34
CA TRP A 442 4.27 12.04 -24.32
C TRP A 442 4.23 12.97 -25.53
N PRO A 443 3.08 13.56 -25.87
CA PRO A 443 2.98 14.46 -27.01
C PRO A 443 3.90 15.69 -26.85
N THR A 444 4.55 16.09 -27.91
CA THR A 444 5.45 17.25 -27.96
C THR A 444 4.74 18.56 -27.63
N SER A 445 3.41 18.61 -27.76
CA SER A 445 2.59 19.74 -27.37
C SER A 445 1.20 19.25 -26.90
N VAL A 446 0.63 19.93 -25.94
CA VAL A 446 -0.76 19.77 -25.52
C VAL A 446 -1.58 20.97 -26.05
N SER A 447 -2.90 20.75 -26.29
CA SER A 447 -3.77 21.81 -26.77
C SER A 447 -3.95 22.94 -25.73
N GLU A 448 -4.22 24.15 -26.22
CA GLU A 448 -4.53 25.27 -25.33
C GLU A 448 -5.78 25.01 -24.49
N SER A 449 -6.79 24.33 -25.04
CA SER A 449 -7.99 23.94 -24.26
C SER A 449 -7.64 22.99 -23.09
N TYR A 450 -6.65 22.10 -23.26
CA TYR A 450 -6.17 21.25 -22.17
C TYR A 450 -5.49 22.08 -21.07
N LYS A 451 -4.60 23.02 -21.42
CA LYS A 451 -3.94 23.91 -20.46
C LYS A 451 -4.96 24.78 -19.71
N LEU A 452 -5.88 25.43 -20.43
CA LEU A 452 -6.93 26.28 -19.85
C LEU A 452 -7.86 25.50 -18.90
N CYS A 453 -8.12 24.22 -19.18
CA CYS A 453 -8.89 23.37 -18.26
C CYS A 453 -8.24 23.24 -16.90
N HIS A 454 -6.89 23.18 -16.83
CA HIS A 454 -6.15 23.03 -15.61
C HIS A 454 -5.94 24.32 -14.81
N ALA A 455 -6.40 25.46 -15.33
CA ALA A 455 -6.37 26.77 -14.67
C ALA A 455 -4.96 27.15 -14.15
N GLU A 456 -4.77 27.34 -12.84
CA GLU A 456 -3.51 27.76 -12.22
C GLU A 456 -2.39 26.73 -12.34
N LYS A 457 -2.70 25.47 -12.68
CA LYS A 457 -1.71 24.39 -12.76
C LYS A 457 -0.86 24.48 -14.02
N PRO A 458 0.47 24.70 -13.93
CA PRO A 458 1.38 24.52 -15.04
C PRO A 458 1.61 23.02 -15.26
N VAL A 459 0.86 22.43 -16.20
CA VAL A 459 0.92 20.98 -16.43
C VAL A 459 2.29 20.60 -16.97
N LEU A 460 3.06 19.87 -16.17
CA LEU A 460 4.37 19.34 -16.51
C LEU A 460 4.25 17.96 -17.19
N ILE A 461 3.45 17.05 -16.62
CA ILE A 461 3.25 15.69 -17.14
C ILE A 461 1.77 15.50 -17.53
N PRO A 462 1.46 15.50 -18.84
CA PRO A 462 0.07 15.38 -19.31
C PRO A 462 -0.42 13.91 -19.30
N THR A 463 -0.57 13.33 -18.12
CA THR A 463 -0.80 11.89 -17.89
C THR A 463 -2.06 11.31 -18.52
N GLY A 464 -3.05 12.15 -18.79
CA GLY A 464 -4.31 11.73 -19.44
C GLY A 464 -4.26 11.73 -20.97
N VAL A 465 -3.23 12.37 -21.57
CA VAL A 465 -3.02 12.43 -23.03
C VAL A 465 -1.73 11.75 -23.47
N ALA A 466 -0.73 11.67 -22.57
CA ALA A 466 0.40 10.79 -22.77
C ALA A 466 -0.07 9.34 -22.77
N SER A 467 0.46 8.53 -23.68
CA SER A 467 0.06 7.13 -23.79
C SER A 467 1.26 6.17 -23.77
N PHE A 468 1.04 5.02 -23.16
CA PHE A 468 1.93 3.88 -23.24
C PHE A 468 1.12 2.71 -23.82
N ASP A 469 1.56 2.17 -24.96
CA ASP A 469 0.86 1.12 -25.70
C ASP A 469 -0.64 1.44 -25.94
N GLY A 470 -0.91 2.72 -26.33
CA GLY A 470 -2.25 3.21 -26.63
C GLY A 470 -3.15 3.53 -25.43
N ASN A 471 -2.66 3.33 -24.21
CA ASN A 471 -3.40 3.61 -22.98
C ASN A 471 -2.82 4.84 -22.24
N PRO A 472 -3.67 5.67 -21.60
CA PRO A 472 -3.19 6.81 -20.83
C PRO A 472 -2.31 6.35 -19.66
N TRP A 473 -1.46 7.24 -19.15
CA TRP A 473 -0.54 6.90 -18.06
C TRP A 473 -1.20 6.73 -16.69
N THR A 474 -2.44 7.21 -16.55
CA THR A 474 -3.24 7.13 -15.32
C THR A 474 -4.69 6.74 -15.64
N PRO A 475 -5.44 6.14 -14.70
CA PRO A 475 -6.80 5.67 -14.97
C PRO A 475 -7.79 6.83 -15.18
N PRO A 476 -8.46 6.92 -16.35
CA PRO A 476 -9.52 7.90 -16.56
C PRO A 476 -10.87 7.48 -15.99
N VAL A 477 -11.12 6.17 -15.91
CA VAL A 477 -12.35 5.56 -15.37
C VAL A 477 -12.04 4.99 -13.99
N ILE A 478 -12.67 5.53 -12.96
CA ILE A 478 -12.40 5.21 -11.57
C ILE A 478 -13.65 4.74 -10.82
N PRO A 479 -13.50 3.83 -9.83
CA PRO A 479 -14.61 3.36 -9.01
C PRO A 479 -14.97 4.38 -7.92
N ILE A 480 -16.26 4.57 -7.69
CA ILE A 480 -16.83 5.29 -6.55
C ILE A 480 -17.71 4.32 -5.79
N GLN A 481 -17.52 4.18 -4.47
CA GLN A 481 -18.24 3.19 -3.68
C GLN A 481 -18.60 3.72 -2.29
N ILE A 482 -19.81 3.39 -1.82
CA ILE A 482 -20.25 3.56 -0.44
C ILE A 482 -20.68 2.19 0.10
N ILE A 483 -20.13 1.81 1.26
CA ILE A 483 -20.60 0.68 2.07
C ILE A 483 -21.38 1.25 3.27
N LYS A 484 -22.56 0.64 3.56
CA LYS A 484 -23.38 0.95 4.71
C LYS A 484 -23.48 -0.24 5.65
N ILE A 485 -23.28 -0.02 6.94
CA ILE A 485 -23.46 -1.00 8.02
C ILE A 485 -24.29 -0.33 9.12
N GLY A 486 -25.59 -0.59 9.13
CA GLY A 486 -26.50 0.13 10.03
C GLY A 486 -26.48 1.64 9.78
N ASN A 487 -26.08 2.42 10.80
CA ASN A 487 -25.95 3.88 10.73
C ASN A 487 -24.51 4.36 10.46
N LEU A 488 -23.61 3.48 10.01
CA LEU A 488 -22.27 3.82 9.52
C LEU A 488 -22.24 3.79 7.98
N SER A 489 -21.62 4.83 7.38
CA SER A 489 -21.23 4.85 5.96
C SER A 489 -19.69 4.86 5.83
N ILE A 490 -19.12 4.01 4.98
CA ILE A 490 -17.70 3.96 4.62
C ILE A 490 -17.57 4.39 3.15
N LEU A 491 -16.83 5.48 2.91
CA LEU A 491 -16.64 6.08 1.60
C LEU A 491 -15.30 5.63 1.02
N ALA A 492 -15.32 4.84 -0.05
CA ALA A 492 -14.11 4.44 -0.76
C ALA A 492 -13.69 5.52 -1.76
N ILE A 493 -12.59 6.20 -1.51
CA ILE A 493 -12.05 7.25 -2.38
C ILE A 493 -10.71 6.81 -2.97
N PRO A 494 -10.57 6.74 -4.30
CA PRO A 494 -9.36 6.27 -4.98
C PRO A 494 -8.28 7.37 -5.08
N ALA A 495 -8.05 8.10 -3.99
CA ALA A 495 -7.11 9.22 -3.94
C ALA A 495 -6.58 9.46 -2.53
N GLU A 496 -5.53 10.26 -2.43
CA GLU A 496 -5.05 10.89 -1.21
C GLU A 496 -5.83 12.18 -0.97
N VAL A 497 -6.77 12.12 -0.04
CA VAL A 497 -7.75 13.19 0.20
C VAL A 497 -7.20 14.18 1.22
N SER A 498 -7.16 15.48 0.89
CA SER A 498 -6.78 16.53 1.85
C SER A 498 -7.78 16.62 3.00
N THR A 499 -7.34 17.17 4.10
CA THR A 499 -8.16 17.36 5.32
C THR A 499 -9.50 18.01 5.02
N MET A 500 -9.50 19.16 4.31
CA MET A 500 -10.73 19.89 4.07
C MET A 500 -11.59 19.23 2.98
N ALA A 501 -11.00 18.68 1.93
CA ALA A 501 -11.75 17.93 0.91
C ALA A 501 -12.49 16.75 1.54
N GLY A 502 -11.82 16.00 2.43
CA GLY A 502 -12.45 14.91 3.17
C GLY A 502 -13.61 15.35 4.05
N ARG A 503 -13.45 16.46 4.79
CA ARG A 503 -14.52 17.03 5.61
C ARG A 503 -15.75 17.40 4.79
N ARG A 504 -15.58 18.01 3.60
CA ARG A 504 -16.69 18.37 2.70
C ARG A 504 -17.44 17.14 2.20
N ILE A 505 -16.76 16.13 1.67
CA ILE A 505 -17.41 14.89 1.18
C ILE A 505 -18.13 14.17 2.34
N ARG A 506 -17.46 14.01 3.49
CA ARG A 506 -18.03 13.37 4.68
C ARG A 506 -19.31 14.06 5.14
N SER A 507 -19.28 15.41 5.23
CA SER A 507 -20.46 16.21 5.62
C SER A 507 -21.60 16.08 4.62
N LEU A 508 -21.31 16.12 3.31
CA LEU A 508 -22.31 15.93 2.26
C LEU A 508 -23.01 14.58 2.40
N VAL A 509 -22.24 13.50 2.47
CA VAL A 509 -22.80 12.14 2.55
C VAL A 509 -23.54 11.92 3.87
N LYS A 510 -22.98 12.38 5.00
CA LYS A 510 -23.65 12.33 6.32
C LYS A 510 -25.02 13.00 6.28
N ASN A 511 -25.11 14.20 5.68
CA ASN A 511 -26.36 14.95 5.57
C ASN A 511 -27.39 14.24 4.67
N ILE A 512 -26.96 13.66 3.53
CA ILE A 512 -27.86 12.91 2.64
C ILE A 512 -28.33 11.63 3.31
N MET A 513 -27.42 10.83 3.87
CA MET A 513 -27.71 9.54 4.46
C MET A 513 -28.45 9.66 5.81
N GLN A 514 -28.30 10.79 6.50
CA GLN A 514 -28.71 11.01 7.89
C GLN A 514 -28.15 9.93 8.84
N ASN A 515 -26.93 9.45 8.51
CA ASN A 515 -26.19 8.52 9.32
C ASN A 515 -25.43 9.26 10.42
N GLU A 516 -25.30 8.61 11.57
CA GLU A 516 -24.54 9.15 12.68
C GLU A 516 -23.04 9.16 12.37
N TYR A 517 -22.56 8.09 11.75
CA TYR A 517 -21.13 7.88 11.45
C TYR A 517 -20.89 7.84 9.96
N THR A 518 -19.87 8.56 9.53
CA THR A 518 -19.38 8.53 8.14
C THR A 518 -17.87 8.62 8.17
N VAL A 519 -17.19 7.64 7.59
CA VAL A 519 -15.73 7.56 7.51
C VAL A 519 -15.25 7.58 6.07
N ILE A 520 -14.10 8.18 5.84
CA ILE A 520 -13.38 8.11 4.58
C ILE A 520 -12.39 6.95 4.66
N SER A 521 -12.41 6.09 3.66
CA SER A 521 -11.39 5.10 3.38
C SER A 521 -10.69 5.53 2.10
N ALA A 522 -9.55 6.18 2.25
CA ALA A 522 -8.76 6.69 1.14
C ALA A 522 -7.93 5.59 0.46
N LEU A 523 -7.28 5.89 -0.66
CA LEU A 523 -6.43 4.97 -1.42
C LEU A 523 -7.16 3.65 -1.75
N ALA A 524 -8.45 3.77 -2.09
CA ALA A 524 -9.35 2.62 -2.15
C ALA A 524 -9.77 2.26 -3.58
N ASN A 525 -9.69 0.98 -3.93
CA ASN A 525 -10.14 0.34 -5.18
C ASN A 525 -9.42 0.79 -6.47
N SER A 526 -8.79 1.94 -6.49
CA SER A 526 -7.96 2.51 -7.56
C SER A 526 -7.08 3.62 -6.97
N TYR A 527 -6.27 4.29 -7.83
CA TYR A 527 -5.44 5.40 -7.38
C TYR A 527 -5.34 6.49 -8.45
N THR A 528 -5.61 7.73 -8.06
CA THR A 528 -5.62 8.91 -8.92
C THR A 528 -4.83 10.08 -8.32
N SER A 529 -3.79 9.76 -7.53
CA SER A 529 -2.99 10.75 -6.79
C SER A 529 -3.85 11.52 -5.77
N TYR A 530 -3.82 12.85 -5.77
CA TYR A 530 -4.44 13.66 -4.71
C TYR A 530 -5.85 14.15 -5.05
N LEU A 531 -6.57 14.54 -4.00
CA LEU A 531 -7.87 15.21 -4.06
C LEU A 531 -7.89 16.38 -3.07
N THR A 532 -7.86 17.60 -3.60
CA THR A 532 -7.87 18.87 -2.84
C THR A 532 -9.16 19.63 -3.06
N THR A 533 -9.44 20.63 -2.20
CA THR A 533 -10.50 21.61 -2.48
C THR A 533 -10.11 22.51 -3.66
N ARG A 534 -11.07 23.26 -4.22
CA ARG A 534 -10.78 24.27 -5.26
C ARG A 534 -9.83 25.35 -4.77
N GLU A 535 -9.97 25.70 -3.52
CA GLU A 535 -9.18 26.72 -2.85
C GLU A 535 -7.73 26.22 -2.65
N GLU A 536 -7.53 25.01 -2.13
CA GLU A 536 -6.23 24.36 -1.97
C GLU A 536 -5.55 24.16 -3.33
N TYR A 537 -6.33 23.75 -4.35
CA TYR A 537 -5.82 23.61 -5.72
C TYR A 537 -5.20 24.92 -6.25
N SER A 538 -5.77 26.07 -5.93
CA SER A 538 -5.30 27.37 -6.45
C SER A 538 -3.90 27.74 -5.99
N SER A 539 -3.42 27.20 -4.86
CA SER A 539 -2.07 27.47 -4.35
C SER A 539 -0.99 26.59 -5.01
N GLN A 540 -1.39 25.54 -5.73
CA GLN A 540 -0.49 24.61 -6.40
C GLN A 540 0.67 24.09 -5.53
N GLN A 541 0.42 23.90 -4.20
CA GLN A 541 1.30 23.06 -3.39
C GLN A 541 1.30 21.63 -3.93
N TYR A 542 2.11 20.74 -3.37
CA TYR A 542 2.30 19.38 -3.84
C TYR A 542 0.98 18.64 -4.14
N GLU A 543 0.00 18.72 -3.21
CA GLU A 543 -1.31 18.08 -3.34
C GLU A 543 -2.15 18.69 -4.47
N GLY A 544 -2.16 20.03 -4.61
CA GLY A 544 -2.86 20.73 -5.68
C GLY A 544 -2.30 20.38 -7.05
N ALA A 545 -0.96 20.39 -7.17
CA ALA A 545 -0.26 20.00 -8.40
C ALA A 545 -0.52 18.53 -8.77
N SER A 546 -0.75 17.67 -7.78
CA SER A 546 -1.02 16.24 -7.93
C SER A 546 -2.51 15.90 -8.08
N THR A 547 -3.43 16.85 -7.95
CA THR A 547 -4.88 16.67 -8.21
C THR A 547 -5.13 16.61 -9.71
N GLN A 548 -5.29 15.41 -10.26
CA GLN A 548 -5.12 15.11 -11.70
C GLN A 548 -6.19 15.72 -12.61
N PHE A 549 -7.47 15.75 -12.21
CA PHE A 549 -8.58 16.08 -13.10
C PHE A 549 -8.99 17.56 -13.06
N GLY A 550 -8.06 18.44 -12.65
CA GLY A 550 -8.23 19.89 -12.67
C GLY A 550 -8.95 20.46 -11.44
N PRO A 551 -9.27 21.77 -11.45
CA PRO A 551 -9.73 22.52 -10.28
C PRO A 551 -11.10 22.08 -9.73
N HIS A 552 -11.90 21.38 -10.52
CA HIS A 552 -13.26 20.97 -10.16
C HIS A 552 -13.36 19.50 -9.73
N THR A 553 -12.23 18.83 -9.49
CA THR A 553 -12.18 17.41 -9.12
C THR A 553 -13.00 17.12 -7.86
N LEU A 554 -12.89 17.94 -6.81
CA LEU A 554 -13.70 17.73 -5.59
C LEU A 554 -15.20 17.86 -5.85
N LYS A 555 -15.62 18.83 -6.66
CA LYS A 555 -17.05 19.01 -7.01
C LYS A 555 -17.60 17.84 -7.81
N ALA A 556 -16.77 17.20 -8.64
CA ALA A 556 -17.09 15.97 -9.32
C ALA A 556 -17.29 14.80 -8.33
N TYR A 557 -16.38 14.63 -7.37
CA TYR A 557 -16.54 13.63 -6.30
C TYR A 557 -17.78 13.89 -5.45
N GLU A 558 -18.03 15.14 -5.03
CA GLU A 558 -19.24 15.50 -4.28
C GLU A 558 -20.51 15.15 -5.06
N GLN A 559 -20.55 15.44 -6.36
CA GLN A 559 -21.68 15.10 -7.24
C GLN A 559 -21.92 13.58 -7.28
N GLU A 560 -20.88 12.79 -7.50
CA GLU A 560 -21.04 11.35 -7.67
C GLU A 560 -21.31 10.65 -6.32
N PHE A 561 -20.65 11.04 -5.23
CA PHE A 561 -20.99 10.53 -3.90
C PHE A 561 -22.40 10.94 -3.45
N GLY A 562 -22.85 12.16 -3.84
CA GLY A 562 -24.21 12.60 -3.59
C GLY A 562 -25.25 11.73 -4.30
N LYS A 563 -25.00 11.33 -5.55
CA LYS A 563 -25.85 10.38 -6.30
C LYS A 563 -25.89 9.00 -5.62
N LEU A 564 -24.72 8.45 -5.24
CA LEU A 564 -24.64 7.16 -4.58
C LEU A 564 -25.33 7.17 -3.21
N ALA A 565 -25.10 8.20 -2.41
CA ALA A 565 -25.72 8.35 -1.10
C ALA A 565 -27.25 8.44 -1.20
N SER A 566 -27.75 9.25 -2.15
CA SER A 566 -29.19 9.37 -2.40
C SER A 566 -29.81 8.04 -2.86
N ALA A 567 -29.14 7.33 -3.77
CA ALA A 567 -29.59 6.02 -4.23
C ALA A 567 -29.58 4.98 -3.11
N LEU A 568 -28.54 4.99 -2.26
CA LEU A 568 -28.41 4.09 -1.12
C LEU A 568 -29.50 4.36 -0.07
N ARG A 569 -29.75 5.62 0.27
CA ARG A 569 -30.82 6.04 1.20
C ARG A 569 -32.21 5.60 0.71
N ASN A 570 -32.47 5.76 -0.58
CA ASN A 570 -33.77 5.49 -1.19
C ASN A 570 -33.94 4.00 -1.61
N GLY A 571 -32.95 3.15 -1.39
CA GLY A 571 -32.97 1.74 -1.78
C GLY A 571 -32.95 1.50 -3.29
N VAL A 572 -32.52 2.48 -4.10
CA VAL A 572 -32.50 2.41 -5.57
C VAL A 572 -31.14 1.88 -6.05
N SER A 573 -31.13 1.11 -7.13
CA SER A 573 -29.89 0.70 -7.82
C SER A 573 -29.24 1.87 -8.54
N VAL A 574 -27.92 1.74 -8.81
CA VAL A 574 -27.18 2.66 -9.68
C VAL A 574 -26.60 1.90 -10.86
N PRO A 575 -26.44 2.54 -12.03
CA PRO A 575 -25.76 1.92 -13.18
C PRO A 575 -24.31 1.59 -12.83
N ASN A 576 -23.75 0.54 -13.44
CA ASN A 576 -22.34 0.18 -13.27
C ASN A 576 -21.37 1.24 -13.79
N GLY A 577 -21.83 2.10 -14.72
CA GLY A 577 -21.00 3.09 -15.39
C GLY A 577 -20.12 2.48 -16.51
N PRO A 578 -19.14 3.25 -17.02
CA PRO A 578 -18.22 2.77 -18.05
C PRO A 578 -17.28 1.69 -17.51
N THR A 579 -16.97 0.69 -18.33
CA THR A 579 -16.02 -0.37 -17.95
C THR A 579 -14.58 0.18 -17.98
N PRO A 580 -13.79 0.06 -16.91
CA PRO A 580 -12.39 0.42 -16.92
C PRO A 580 -11.57 -0.54 -17.81
N ALA A 581 -10.48 -0.04 -18.38
CA ALA A 581 -9.60 -0.84 -19.22
C ALA A 581 -8.98 -2.02 -18.45
N ASP A 582 -8.91 -3.18 -19.09
CA ASP A 582 -8.14 -4.32 -18.61
C ASP A 582 -6.77 -4.30 -19.29
N LEU A 583 -5.76 -3.87 -18.55
CA LEU A 583 -4.40 -3.72 -19.03
C LEU A 583 -3.48 -4.89 -18.64
N THR A 584 -4.03 -6.03 -18.24
CA THR A 584 -3.26 -7.19 -17.77
C THR A 584 -2.17 -7.63 -18.76
N ASN A 585 -2.45 -7.56 -20.06
CA ASN A 585 -1.54 -8.01 -21.12
C ASN A 585 -0.66 -6.88 -21.69
N ASN A 586 -0.79 -5.64 -21.20
CA ASN A 586 -0.07 -4.46 -21.70
C ASN A 586 1.03 -4.02 -20.72
N GLN A 587 1.72 -4.99 -20.09
CA GLN A 587 2.71 -4.71 -19.06
C GLN A 587 4.13 -4.89 -19.57
N ALA A 588 5.01 -3.97 -19.18
CA ALA A 588 6.45 -4.05 -19.44
C ALA A 588 7.23 -4.15 -18.14
N THR A 589 8.18 -5.07 -18.09
CA THR A 589 9.16 -5.18 -17.01
C THR A 589 10.56 -4.91 -17.55
N PHE A 590 11.34 -4.14 -16.79
CA PHE A 590 12.73 -3.82 -17.12
C PHE A 590 13.69 -4.40 -16.08
N GLN A 591 13.19 -5.26 -15.19
CA GLN A 591 14.01 -6.00 -14.24
C GLN A 591 14.30 -7.40 -14.75
N THR A 592 15.55 -7.81 -14.62
CA THR A 592 15.95 -9.21 -14.84
C THR A 592 15.60 -10.04 -13.61
N GLY A 593 15.13 -11.27 -13.82
CA GLY A 593 14.97 -12.25 -12.75
C GLY A 593 16.32 -12.72 -12.20
N VAL A 594 16.28 -13.51 -11.13
CA VAL A 594 17.49 -14.16 -10.60
C VAL A 594 18.02 -15.16 -11.62
N VAL A 595 19.26 -14.94 -12.09
CA VAL A 595 19.88 -15.84 -13.06
C VAL A 595 20.36 -17.11 -12.35
N PHE A 596 21.22 -16.95 -11.32
CA PHE A 596 21.68 -18.03 -10.45
C PHE A 596 22.26 -17.48 -9.15
N ASP A 597 22.41 -18.34 -8.17
CA ASP A 597 23.14 -18.08 -6.93
C ASP A 597 24.37 -18.99 -6.82
N ASP A 598 25.38 -18.49 -6.12
CA ASP A 598 26.58 -19.23 -5.81
C ASP A 598 27.11 -18.84 -4.41
N VAL A 599 28.08 -19.57 -3.93
CA VAL A 599 28.83 -19.30 -2.68
C VAL A 599 30.33 -19.45 -2.93
N PRO A 600 31.20 -18.83 -2.12
CA PRO A 600 32.64 -18.98 -2.26
C PRO A 600 33.08 -20.45 -2.17
N LEU A 601 34.22 -20.77 -2.78
CA LEU A 601 34.81 -22.09 -2.79
C LEU A 601 34.90 -22.65 -1.37
N PHE A 602 34.53 -23.90 -1.19
CA PHE A 602 34.46 -24.61 0.11
C PHE A 602 33.43 -24.09 1.11
N LYS A 603 32.46 -23.27 0.64
CA LYS A 603 31.32 -22.84 1.44
C LYS A 603 30.05 -23.49 0.93
N SER A 604 29.01 -23.47 1.77
CA SER A 604 27.66 -23.91 1.42
C SER A 604 26.66 -22.83 1.79
N PHE A 605 25.52 -22.81 1.11
CA PHE A 605 24.38 -21.95 1.50
C PHE A 605 23.97 -22.28 2.94
N GLY A 606 23.74 -21.24 3.76
CA GLY A 606 23.46 -21.37 5.19
C GLY A 606 24.70 -21.38 6.10
N ASN A 607 25.93 -21.48 5.57
CA ASN A 607 27.12 -21.37 6.42
C ASN A 607 27.20 -20.01 7.10
N VAL A 608 27.45 -20.01 8.39
CA VAL A 608 27.60 -18.76 9.19
C VAL A 608 28.96 -18.13 8.91
N ILE A 609 28.95 -16.89 8.47
CA ILE A 609 30.15 -16.05 8.25
C ILE A 609 30.59 -15.43 9.57
N THR A 610 29.62 -14.83 10.31
CA THR A 610 29.85 -14.19 11.59
C THR A 610 28.92 -14.78 12.63
N GLN A 611 29.51 -15.47 13.62
CA GLN A 611 28.79 -16.02 14.76
C GLN A 611 28.45 -14.93 15.77
N PRO A 612 27.33 -15.04 16.49
CA PRO A 612 27.08 -14.25 17.68
C PRO A 612 28.18 -14.50 18.75
N SER A 613 28.46 -13.52 19.60
CA SER A 613 29.29 -13.72 20.80
C SER A 613 28.63 -14.75 21.71
N PRO A 614 29.40 -15.48 22.53
CA PRO A 614 28.82 -16.52 23.41
C PRO A 614 27.80 -16.01 24.42
N SER A 615 27.88 -14.73 24.82
CA SER A 615 26.94 -14.12 25.77
C SER A 615 26.73 -12.62 25.50
N TYR A 616 25.58 -12.13 25.90
CA TYR A 616 25.15 -10.73 25.83
C TYR A 616 24.40 -10.34 27.09
N ALA A 617 24.47 -9.06 27.46
CA ALA A 617 23.57 -8.49 28.45
C ALA A 617 22.13 -8.44 27.94
N SER A 618 21.13 -8.50 28.83
CA SER A 618 19.74 -8.26 28.46
C SER A 618 19.58 -6.89 27.78
N GLY A 619 18.79 -6.82 26.74
CA GLY A 619 18.59 -5.59 25.92
C GLY A 619 19.66 -5.38 24.84
N SER A 620 20.55 -6.33 24.61
CA SER A 620 21.56 -6.24 23.56
C SER A 620 20.97 -6.57 22.20
N LYS A 621 21.52 -5.94 21.15
CA LYS A 621 21.30 -6.31 19.76
C LYS A 621 22.28 -7.41 19.35
N VAL A 622 21.76 -8.58 19.01
CA VAL A 622 22.55 -9.75 18.55
C VAL A 622 22.53 -9.77 17.03
N THR A 623 23.69 -9.99 16.41
CA THR A 623 23.83 -10.05 14.95
C THR A 623 24.55 -11.31 14.51
N ALA A 624 24.08 -11.90 13.43
CA ALA A 624 24.74 -13.00 12.73
C ALA A 624 24.74 -12.75 11.21
N VAL A 625 25.76 -13.26 10.52
CA VAL A 625 25.86 -13.16 9.04
C VAL A 625 26.01 -14.55 8.47
N PHE A 626 25.27 -14.82 7.37
CA PHE A 626 25.23 -16.11 6.68
C PHE A 626 25.58 -15.94 5.19
N TRP A 627 26.17 -16.96 4.60
CA TRP A 627 26.11 -17.13 3.15
C TRP A 627 24.70 -17.57 2.77
N GLY A 628 24.05 -16.80 1.92
CA GLY A 628 22.68 -17.04 1.51
C GLY A 628 22.48 -16.99 0.01
N ALA A 629 21.22 -16.89 -0.39
CA ALA A 629 20.81 -16.78 -1.78
C ALA A 629 19.81 -15.63 -1.96
N HIS A 630 19.44 -15.35 -3.20
CA HIS A 630 18.55 -14.25 -3.52
C HIS A 630 17.12 -14.55 -3.04
N PRO A 631 16.47 -13.67 -2.23
CA PRO A 631 15.16 -13.97 -1.63
C PRO A 631 14.01 -14.03 -2.64
N LYS A 632 14.18 -13.54 -3.86
CA LYS A 632 13.19 -13.70 -4.95
C LYS A 632 13.01 -15.15 -5.40
N ASN A 633 13.95 -16.05 -5.15
CA ASN A 633 13.81 -17.47 -5.52
C ASN A 633 12.62 -18.13 -4.82
N ASN A 634 12.37 -17.76 -3.57
CA ASN A 634 11.17 -18.10 -2.81
C ASN A 634 11.00 -17.06 -1.71
N MET A 635 9.93 -16.30 -1.76
CA MET A 635 9.66 -15.18 -0.84
C MET A 635 9.20 -15.63 0.55
N LEU A 636 9.06 -16.94 0.78
CA LEU A 636 8.60 -17.55 2.03
C LEU A 636 7.32 -16.89 2.57
N ILE A 637 6.35 -16.66 1.68
CA ILE A 637 5.05 -16.06 2.02
C ILE A 637 4.34 -16.96 3.04
N GLY A 638 3.84 -16.35 4.13
CA GLY A 638 3.24 -17.08 5.25
C GLY A 638 4.24 -17.88 6.11
N SER A 639 5.55 -17.74 5.85
CA SER A 639 6.63 -18.38 6.60
C SER A 639 7.65 -17.34 7.09
N SER A 640 8.95 -17.67 7.21
CA SER A 640 9.97 -16.75 7.70
C SER A 640 11.35 -17.05 7.13
N PHE A 641 12.13 -16.00 6.82
CA PHE A 641 13.55 -16.10 6.53
C PHE A 641 14.40 -16.25 7.79
N VAL A 642 13.89 -15.80 8.97
CA VAL A 642 14.63 -15.78 10.23
C VAL A 642 13.75 -16.27 11.37
N ASP A 643 14.23 -17.27 12.10
CA ASP A 643 13.67 -17.63 13.40
C ASP A 643 14.69 -17.36 14.51
N ILE A 644 14.26 -16.70 15.58
CA ILE A 644 14.96 -16.64 16.84
C ILE A 644 14.40 -17.75 17.72
N GLU A 645 15.27 -18.69 18.07
CA GLU A 645 14.89 -19.88 18.84
C GLU A 645 15.47 -19.81 20.24
N ARG A 646 14.62 -20.03 21.26
CA ARG A 646 15.01 -20.14 22.67
C ARG A 646 15.03 -21.60 23.09
N GLN A 647 16.06 -22.01 23.79
CA GLN A 647 16.17 -23.34 24.37
C GLN A 647 15.22 -23.51 25.55
N ASN A 648 14.44 -24.60 25.51
CA ASN A 648 13.55 -25.02 26.58
C ASN A 648 13.82 -26.51 26.88
N GLY A 649 14.66 -26.79 27.87
CA GLY A 649 15.17 -28.13 28.11
C GLY A 649 15.97 -28.65 26.92
N SER A 650 15.56 -29.77 26.35
CA SER A 650 16.17 -30.35 25.15
C SER A 650 15.59 -29.83 23.83
N THR A 651 14.53 -29.02 23.87
CA THR A 651 13.81 -28.50 22.70
C THR A 651 14.11 -27.04 22.42
N TRP A 652 13.79 -26.60 21.19
CA TRP A 652 13.91 -25.21 20.75
C TRP A 652 12.53 -24.67 20.39
N THR A 653 12.19 -23.51 20.94
CA THR A 653 10.92 -22.82 20.67
C THR A 653 11.20 -21.52 19.92
N VAL A 654 10.53 -21.27 18.81
CA VAL A 654 10.60 -20.01 18.09
C VAL A 654 9.91 -18.92 18.92
N VAL A 655 10.64 -17.84 19.20
CA VAL A 655 10.15 -16.71 20.02
C VAL A 655 10.01 -15.42 19.22
N ALA A 656 10.70 -15.29 18.10
CA ALA A 656 10.54 -14.18 17.15
C ALA A 656 10.85 -14.64 15.72
N ARG A 657 10.29 -13.92 14.74
CA ARG A 657 10.47 -14.13 13.31
C ARG A 657 10.66 -12.80 12.60
N ASP A 658 10.83 -12.81 11.28
CA ASP A 658 10.96 -11.60 10.46
C ASP A 658 9.65 -10.80 10.29
N ASN A 659 8.56 -11.20 10.95
CA ASN A 659 7.34 -10.42 11.15
C ASN A 659 7.34 -9.64 12.48
N ASP A 660 8.32 -9.84 13.34
CA ASP A 660 8.47 -9.14 14.61
C ASP A 660 9.52 -8.01 14.46
N PRO A 661 9.18 -6.74 14.76
CA PRO A 661 10.10 -5.61 14.63
C PRO A 661 11.38 -5.71 15.46
N SER A 662 11.44 -6.64 16.44
CA SER A 662 12.69 -6.95 17.14
C SER A 662 13.72 -7.66 16.27
N THR A 663 13.30 -8.24 15.12
CA THR A 663 14.18 -8.91 14.17
C THR A 663 14.36 -8.07 12.91
N THR A 664 15.53 -8.18 12.28
CA THR A 664 15.79 -7.59 10.97
C THR A 664 16.43 -8.64 10.09
N TYR A 665 15.86 -8.86 8.92
CA TYR A 665 16.46 -9.62 7.84
C TYR A 665 17.00 -8.65 6.79
N ARG A 666 18.30 -8.70 6.49
CA ARG A 666 18.92 -7.87 5.44
C ARG A 666 19.67 -8.75 4.46
N TRP A 667 19.35 -8.59 3.17
CA TRP A 667 20.07 -9.20 2.06
C TRP A 667 21.02 -8.19 1.43
N GLN A 668 22.21 -8.65 1.03
CA GLN A 668 23.18 -7.86 0.31
C GLN A 668 23.87 -8.70 -0.75
N ARG A 669 24.00 -8.16 -1.95
CA ARG A 669 24.79 -8.74 -3.02
C ARG A 669 26.27 -8.67 -2.65
N ASP A 670 27.00 -9.77 -2.89
CA ASP A 670 28.46 -9.84 -2.75
C ASP A 670 29.06 -10.39 -4.04
N GLY A 671 29.61 -9.50 -4.86
CA GLY A 671 30.05 -9.84 -6.23
C GLY A 671 28.89 -10.06 -7.19
N ILE A 672 28.99 -11.03 -8.08
CA ILE A 672 28.03 -11.29 -9.18
C ILE A 672 26.87 -12.17 -8.70
N ALA A 673 27.17 -13.25 -7.98
CA ALA A 673 26.21 -14.31 -7.65
C ALA A 673 26.13 -14.65 -6.16
N TYR A 674 27.03 -14.10 -5.33
CA TYR A 674 27.02 -14.36 -3.89
C TYR A 674 26.04 -13.44 -3.17
N SER A 675 25.49 -13.93 -2.09
CA SER A 675 24.59 -13.17 -1.21
C SER A 675 25.00 -13.35 0.23
N LYS A 676 25.06 -12.22 0.96
CA LYS A 676 25.23 -12.19 2.42
C LYS A 676 23.90 -11.84 3.07
N ILE A 677 23.52 -12.61 4.06
CA ILE A 677 22.33 -12.38 4.85
C ILE A 677 22.75 -11.94 6.25
N THR A 678 22.44 -10.71 6.60
CA THR A 678 22.63 -10.18 7.96
C THR A 678 21.29 -10.27 8.70
N THR A 679 21.29 -10.98 9.81
CA THR A 679 20.15 -11.04 10.74
C THR A 679 20.52 -10.28 11.99
N SER A 680 19.60 -9.44 12.49
CA SER A 680 19.78 -8.77 13.78
C SER A 680 18.54 -9.00 14.64
N TRP A 681 18.75 -9.14 15.95
CA TRP A 681 17.68 -9.34 16.92
C TRP A 681 17.91 -8.47 18.16
N ASP A 682 16.89 -7.70 18.53
CA ASP A 682 16.86 -6.93 19.77
C ASP A 682 16.27 -7.78 20.89
N SER A 683 17.07 -8.08 21.91
CA SER A 683 16.68 -8.95 23.02
C SER A 683 15.92 -8.26 24.15
N THR A 684 15.60 -6.95 24.03
CA THR A 684 15.04 -6.14 25.13
C THR A 684 13.74 -6.73 25.72
N ALA A 685 12.86 -7.23 24.88
CA ALA A 685 11.57 -7.78 25.32
C ALA A 685 11.59 -9.28 25.63
N TYR A 686 12.77 -9.90 25.65
CA TYR A 686 12.89 -11.36 25.76
C TYR A 686 13.57 -11.78 27.06
N PRO A 687 13.14 -12.90 27.65
CA PRO A 687 13.69 -13.36 28.92
C PRO A 687 15.14 -13.86 28.78
N LYS A 688 15.87 -13.83 29.88
CA LYS A 688 17.21 -14.45 29.97
C LYS A 688 17.16 -15.94 29.60
N GLY A 689 18.25 -16.45 28.98
CA GLY A 689 18.30 -17.83 28.54
C GLY A 689 19.23 -18.08 27.37
N THR A 690 19.24 -19.30 26.86
CA THR A 690 20.05 -19.72 25.71
C THR A 690 19.25 -19.60 24.44
N TYR A 691 19.88 -19.04 23.44
CA TYR A 691 19.26 -18.73 22.14
C TYR A 691 20.15 -19.19 20.98
N ARG A 692 19.56 -19.26 19.80
CA ARG A 692 20.23 -19.38 18.50
C ARG A 692 19.41 -18.69 17.41
N ILE A 693 20.06 -18.32 16.32
CA ILE A 693 19.40 -17.73 15.14
C ILE A 693 19.42 -18.79 14.04
N ARG A 694 18.25 -19.05 13.44
CA ARG A 694 18.08 -19.86 12.25
C ARG A 694 17.74 -18.99 11.06
N HIS A 695 18.49 -19.14 9.96
CA HIS A 695 18.15 -18.57 8.65
C HIS A 695 17.73 -19.66 7.69
N ARG A 696 16.74 -19.38 6.85
CA ARG A 696 16.26 -20.22 5.76
C ARG A 696 16.23 -19.44 4.46
N GLY A 697 16.37 -20.15 3.33
CA GLY A 697 16.24 -19.59 2.01
C GLY A 697 16.21 -20.64 0.93
N HIS A 698 16.20 -20.20 -0.33
CA HIS A 698 16.23 -21.06 -1.51
C HIS A 698 17.26 -20.51 -2.50
N TRP A 699 18.13 -21.35 -3.04
CA TRP A 699 19.12 -20.97 -4.03
C TRP A 699 18.77 -21.54 -5.40
N LYS A 700 19.13 -20.81 -6.45
CA LYS A 700 18.88 -21.20 -7.85
C LYS A 700 20.17 -21.69 -8.51
N SER A 701 20.12 -22.91 -9.03
CA SER A 701 21.23 -23.52 -9.75
C SER A 701 21.47 -22.83 -11.11
N GLY A 702 22.71 -22.42 -11.37
CA GLY A 702 23.10 -21.86 -12.67
C GLY A 702 23.14 -22.91 -13.81
N TRP A 703 23.19 -24.18 -13.46
CA TRP A 703 23.26 -25.25 -14.44
C TRP A 703 21.90 -25.81 -14.85
N THR A 704 21.03 -25.99 -13.87
CA THR A 704 19.72 -26.63 -14.08
C THR A 704 18.54 -25.68 -13.95
N GLY A 705 18.76 -24.48 -13.39
CA GLY A 705 17.68 -23.56 -13.03
C GLY A 705 16.86 -24.01 -11.80
N ALA A 706 17.13 -25.17 -11.23
CA ALA A 706 16.41 -25.72 -10.08
C ALA A 706 16.56 -24.83 -8.84
N ILE A 707 15.46 -24.66 -8.10
CA ILE A 707 15.41 -23.92 -6.85
C ILE A 707 15.40 -24.92 -5.69
N THR A 708 16.39 -24.81 -4.79
CA THR A 708 16.61 -25.76 -3.70
C THR A 708 16.64 -25.04 -2.36
N ALA A 709 15.91 -25.57 -1.37
CA ALA A 709 15.89 -25.05 -0.03
C ALA A 709 17.22 -25.28 0.71
N TYR A 710 17.59 -24.33 1.56
CA TYR A 710 18.70 -24.43 2.50
C TYR A 710 18.36 -23.80 3.84
N GLN A 711 19.15 -24.12 4.86
CA GLN A 711 19.10 -23.48 6.16
C GLN A 711 20.47 -23.36 6.80
N GLY A 712 20.63 -22.38 7.68
CA GLY A 712 21.81 -22.20 8.52
C GLY A 712 21.39 -21.92 9.96
N VAL A 713 22.20 -22.36 10.94
CA VAL A 713 21.95 -22.13 12.36
C VAL A 713 23.24 -21.66 13.00
N THR A 714 23.16 -20.61 13.84
CA THR A 714 24.32 -20.13 14.63
C THR A 714 24.69 -21.10 15.73
N ASN A 715 25.88 -20.91 16.30
CA ASN A 715 26.18 -21.41 17.63
C ASN A 715 25.17 -20.86 18.64
N ASN A 716 25.00 -21.57 19.75
CA ASN A 716 24.20 -21.08 20.87
C ASN A 716 24.87 -19.90 21.55
N PHE A 717 24.06 -18.94 22.01
CA PHE A 717 24.51 -17.81 22.82
C PHE A 717 23.55 -17.57 23.99
N THR A 718 24.00 -16.88 25.02
CA THR A 718 23.21 -16.64 26.22
C THR A 718 22.90 -15.16 26.39
N ILE A 719 21.62 -14.83 26.68
CA ILE A 719 21.20 -13.53 27.21
C ILE A 719 21.22 -13.62 28.73
N GLN A 720 22.01 -12.75 29.40
CA GLN A 720 22.29 -12.75 30.85
C GLN A 720 21.53 -11.67 31.60
#